data_bb138689a0b02f6d562c50bc678fac35
#
_entry.id   bb138689a0b02f6d562c50bc678fac35
#
_cell.length_a   1.000
_cell.length_b   1.000
_cell.length_c   1.000
_cell.angle_alpha   90.00
_cell.angle_beta   90.00
_cell.angle_gamma   90.00
#
_symmetry.space_group_name_H-M   'P 1'
#
loop_
_entity.id
_entity.type
_entity.pdbx_description
1 polymer ?
#
loop_
_entity_poly.entity_id
_entity_poly.type
_entity_poly.pdbx_seq_one_letter_code
_entity_poly.pdbx_strand_id
1 'polypeptide(L)'
;MTPLAKRLPRELRRNIGKYLGIFLLMCGSIALTSGFLLAAHSIGCLIDDMRDDYTIEDGRVTTSFEATKDQLKAAKDAADDVGGVTFYKNFSIDAIIKKAAGDDGTKRTLRTYAHRTKVDIASYCEGRQPKTDDEVAIDRVFATNNDLAVGDKVELEGRTYTICGIMTQPDSQALFLDNSDFTVNTITYGVAEVTDAGFAALEDAGGAPAYTYSFTFTDRDLPTADRIDAEQDMVEALTDADARVDDLIDADSNQGIGYARDDVDGDSMMWMTLLDIIIVIMAFVFVVLTDATIEEESAIIGTLLASGYRRREIVLHYLALPAIVGVLAALLGTALGVAFFTEPMRGLYYGSYSLPPFQVYWSWEIFVKCAVVPAAALILITLVGLLRKMGKTPLQFLRHEASGKSGTKRGLQLPERMGFVSRFRLRVFLRNLGNFATLFVGIAFGSLLLLFGLAILPTMTHYADNLETSLVAEHQYTLKAPLELEGTAEEREQWSALERLQSVDGALLSAAQDADDELDGAADAAQTAADAAANSPSAESLSAAQRTLASVQDKKDALYARLDDVADALECDRDEAIDLIEAASKIDADNDDIHPVNTTDNGAAKIAQAEKYAVYQLQYDRGDGNGEETISVYGVSPNSRYWKGLDVGDGRVVFGGGLLDKFGWSEGQKVELRDKYEARNYSLEYAGKDCAWGSKSDMNIYMSIDDFNELFGNDAAYFNGYVSDEKLNLDARFFAGDTTPDDMRAVGDQFIGMMSDMIGMMVGLAVFIFLLFMYLLTKAVIDHSARSISYMKVFGYRDGEISHLYIRSITLCVAASLVLSLPVIIGSLTAIFRSMLLAYNGNIEIYVPAWSMAACVGIGFATYLVVALLHMRSIKRVSLSEALKVQE
;
A
#
# COMPACT_ATOMS: atom_id res chain seq x y z
N MET A 1 57.35 -5.26 11.05
CA MET A 1 56.34 -6.22 10.53
C MET A 1 56.75 -7.61 10.93
N THR A 2 55.89 -8.35 11.63
CA THR A 2 56.14 -9.73 11.98
C THR A 2 56.29 -10.61 10.70
N PRO A 3 57.07 -11.67 10.68
CA PRO A 3 57.26 -12.53 9.50
C PRO A 3 55.91 -13.02 8.90
N LEU A 4 54.90 -13.23 9.75
CA LEU A 4 53.55 -13.62 9.33
C LEU A 4 52.84 -12.46 8.58
N ALA A 5 53.04 -11.22 8.93
CA ALA A 5 52.39 -10.08 8.26
C ALA A 5 52.86 -9.92 6.80
N LYS A 6 54.11 -10.27 6.48
CA LYS A 6 54.63 -10.27 5.10
C LYS A 6 54.00 -11.33 4.22
N ARG A 7 53.36 -12.37 4.79
CA ARG A 7 52.63 -13.43 4.08
C ARG A 7 51.24 -12.98 3.58
N LEU A 8 50.58 -12.06 4.29
CA LEU A 8 49.19 -11.61 3.97
C LEU A 8 49.02 -11.18 2.50
N PRO A 9 49.86 -10.30 1.91
CA PRO A 9 49.67 -9.91 0.50
C PRO A 9 49.89 -11.07 -0.49
N ARG A 10 50.75 -12.04 -0.17
CA ARG A 10 50.99 -13.22 -1.00
C ARG A 10 49.82 -14.19 -0.93
N GLU A 11 49.22 -14.36 0.24
CA GLU A 11 48.05 -15.20 0.46
C GLU A 11 46.85 -14.59 -0.24
N LEU A 12 46.62 -13.25 -0.17
CA LEU A 12 45.60 -12.55 -0.90
C LEU A 12 45.74 -12.77 -2.41
N ARG A 13 46.96 -12.63 -2.96
CA ARG A 13 47.22 -12.85 -4.41
C ARG A 13 46.97 -14.33 -4.83
N ARG A 14 47.34 -15.30 -3.99
CA ARG A 14 47.14 -16.72 -4.29
C ARG A 14 45.64 -17.07 -4.29
N ASN A 15 44.91 -16.51 -3.37
CA ASN A 15 43.49 -16.80 -3.14
C ASN A 15 42.55 -15.64 -3.53
N ILE A 16 42.95 -14.81 -4.50
CA ILE A 16 42.25 -13.57 -4.86
C ILE A 16 40.80 -13.84 -5.25
N GLY A 17 40.49 -14.91 -6.00
CA GLY A 17 39.12 -15.24 -6.39
C GLY A 17 38.21 -15.57 -5.21
N LYS A 18 38.74 -16.11 -4.12
CA LYS A 18 37.98 -16.39 -2.90
C LYS A 18 37.66 -15.11 -2.13
N TYR A 19 38.67 -14.30 -1.84
CA TYR A 19 38.50 -13.05 -1.09
C TYR A 19 37.72 -12.01 -1.89
N LEU A 20 37.91 -11.92 -3.20
CA LEU A 20 37.10 -11.09 -4.09
C LEU A 20 35.65 -11.55 -4.12
N GLY A 21 35.38 -12.87 -4.15
CA GLY A 21 34.01 -13.39 -4.10
C GLY A 21 33.31 -13.04 -2.78
N ILE A 22 33.99 -13.16 -1.64
CA ILE A 22 33.49 -12.75 -0.32
C ILE A 22 33.21 -11.23 -0.31
N PHE A 23 34.19 -10.45 -0.79
CA PHE A 23 34.08 -8.99 -0.87
C PHE A 23 32.86 -8.57 -1.71
N LEU A 24 32.73 -9.09 -2.94
CA LEU A 24 31.63 -8.74 -3.83
C LEU A 24 30.28 -9.19 -3.29
N LEU A 25 30.21 -10.38 -2.67
CA LEU A 25 28.99 -10.86 -2.03
C LEU A 25 28.54 -9.92 -0.91
N MET A 26 29.42 -9.61 0.02
CA MET A 26 29.13 -8.71 1.14
C MET A 26 28.85 -7.28 0.66
N CYS A 27 29.73 -6.74 -0.18
CA CYS A 27 29.62 -5.37 -0.67
C CYS A 27 28.30 -5.17 -1.45
N GLY A 28 27.95 -6.09 -2.35
CA GLY A 28 26.72 -6.03 -3.12
C GLY A 28 25.45 -6.17 -2.26
N SER A 29 25.47 -7.12 -1.32
CA SER A 29 24.34 -7.28 -0.39
C SER A 29 24.16 -6.05 0.51
N ILE A 30 25.23 -5.54 1.10
CA ILE A 30 25.21 -4.35 1.96
C ILE A 30 24.79 -3.12 1.15
N ALA A 31 25.31 -2.95 -0.06
CA ALA A 31 24.97 -1.80 -0.91
C ALA A 31 23.47 -1.73 -1.19
N LEU A 32 22.88 -2.84 -1.58
CA LEU A 32 21.44 -2.90 -1.83
C LEU A 32 20.65 -2.58 -0.55
N THR A 33 20.83 -3.38 0.50
CA THR A 33 19.98 -3.27 1.70
C THR A 33 20.17 -1.94 2.42
N SER A 34 21.40 -1.40 2.49
CA SER A 34 21.62 -0.11 3.12
C SER A 34 21.07 1.06 2.29
N GLY A 35 21.10 0.99 0.97
CA GLY A 35 20.54 2.02 0.10
C GLY A 35 19.03 2.12 0.21
N PHE A 36 18.35 0.98 0.13
CA PHE A 36 16.89 0.91 0.26
C PHE A 36 16.40 1.31 1.65
N LEU A 37 16.93 0.71 2.70
CA LEU A 37 16.52 1.03 4.07
C LEU A 37 16.82 2.49 4.45
N LEU A 38 17.92 3.07 3.95
CA LEU A 38 18.20 4.48 4.21
C LEU A 38 17.26 5.41 3.45
N ALA A 39 16.84 5.03 2.23
CA ALA A 39 15.84 5.79 1.47
C ALA A 39 14.49 5.76 2.18
N ALA A 40 14.00 4.57 2.55
CA ALA A 40 12.75 4.40 3.28
C ALA A 40 12.75 5.17 4.63
N HIS A 41 13.81 5.04 5.41
CA HIS A 41 13.98 5.82 6.64
C HIS A 41 13.98 7.34 6.40
N SER A 42 14.65 7.80 5.33
CA SER A 42 14.69 9.22 5.01
C SER A 42 13.32 9.75 4.61
N ILE A 43 12.53 8.96 3.88
CA ILE A 43 11.16 9.31 3.50
C ILE A 43 10.26 9.30 4.74
N GLY A 44 10.37 8.29 5.61
CA GLY A 44 9.63 8.25 6.86
C GLY A 44 9.91 9.47 7.75
N CYS A 45 11.18 9.85 7.95
CA CYS A 45 11.52 11.06 8.69
C CYS A 45 10.98 12.34 8.01
N LEU A 46 11.00 12.38 6.66
CA LEU A 46 10.44 13.51 5.93
C LEU A 46 8.92 13.64 6.17
N ILE A 47 8.18 12.53 6.14
CA ILE A 47 6.73 12.51 6.43
C ILE A 47 6.48 12.92 7.89
N ASP A 48 7.26 12.41 8.84
CA ASP A 48 7.14 12.79 10.24
C ASP A 48 7.37 14.29 10.45
N ASP A 49 8.41 14.86 9.81
CA ASP A 49 8.74 16.29 9.91
C ASP A 49 7.66 17.18 9.24
N MET A 50 6.89 16.65 8.26
CA MET A 50 5.84 17.41 7.58
C MET A 50 4.73 17.88 8.53
N ARG A 51 4.43 17.12 9.58
CA ARG A 51 3.40 17.48 10.56
C ARG A 51 3.64 18.87 11.15
N ASP A 52 4.89 19.17 11.49
CA ASP A 52 5.26 20.43 12.12
C ASP A 52 5.66 21.50 11.09
N ASP A 53 6.43 21.12 10.05
CA ASP A 53 6.96 22.05 9.06
C ASP A 53 5.85 22.69 8.20
N TYR A 54 4.78 21.94 7.91
CA TYR A 54 3.66 22.37 7.07
C TYR A 54 2.34 22.50 7.84
N THR A 55 2.36 22.29 9.15
CA THR A 55 1.20 22.40 10.04
C THR A 55 0.03 21.54 9.53
N ILE A 56 0.25 20.24 9.41
CA ILE A 56 -0.82 19.31 8.99
C ILE A 56 -1.99 19.39 9.97
N GLU A 57 -3.22 19.37 9.49
CA GLU A 57 -4.43 19.28 10.31
C GLU A 57 -4.39 18.10 11.28
N ASP A 58 -5.02 18.24 12.45
CA ASP A 58 -5.27 17.11 13.36
C ASP A 58 -6.59 16.39 13.01
N GLY A 59 -7.43 17.05 12.22
CA GLY A 59 -8.65 16.52 11.62
C GLY A 59 -9.41 17.61 10.87
N ARG A 60 -10.52 17.19 10.24
CA ARG A 60 -11.39 18.09 9.48
C ARG A 60 -12.85 17.70 9.61
N VAL A 61 -13.71 18.72 9.64
CA VAL A 61 -15.17 18.57 9.61
C VAL A 61 -15.68 19.17 8.31
N THR A 62 -16.53 18.44 7.60
CA THR A 62 -17.24 18.93 6.41
C THR A 62 -18.71 19.13 6.74
N THR A 63 -19.27 20.25 6.30
CA THR A 63 -20.67 20.60 6.51
C THR A 63 -21.37 20.85 5.17
N SER A 64 -22.67 20.55 5.09
CA SER A 64 -23.46 20.78 3.87
C SER A 64 -23.52 22.27 3.46
N PHE A 65 -23.43 23.19 4.42
CA PHE A 65 -23.46 24.63 4.21
C PHE A 65 -22.32 25.29 4.99
N GLU A 66 -21.95 26.52 4.59
CA GLU A 66 -20.95 27.29 5.34
C GLU A 66 -21.38 27.48 6.79
N ALA A 67 -20.64 26.94 7.75
CA ALA A 67 -20.92 27.03 9.17
C ALA A 67 -20.79 28.47 9.67
N THR A 68 -21.74 28.90 10.47
CA THR A 68 -21.76 30.22 11.09
C THR A 68 -20.68 30.31 12.19
N LYS A 69 -20.36 31.58 12.56
CA LYS A 69 -19.39 31.82 13.64
C LYS A 69 -19.85 31.27 15.00
N ASP A 70 -21.17 31.23 15.24
CA ASP A 70 -21.73 30.73 16.49
C ASP A 70 -21.67 29.18 16.55
N GLN A 71 -21.88 28.52 15.41
CA GLN A 71 -21.70 27.05 15.29
C GLN A 71 -20.24 26.63 15.52
N LEU A 72 -19.29 27.27 14.82
CA LEU A 72 -17.85 27.01 15.03
C LEU A 72 -17.39 27.37 16.44
N LYS A 73 -18.06 28.34 17.09
CA LYS A 73 -17.78 28.67 18.47
C LYS A 73 -18.28 27.58 19.42
N ALA A 74 -19.47 27.03 19.19
CA ALA A 74 -20.00 25.93 19.98
C ALA A 74 -19.05 24.71 19.95
N ALA A 75 -18.60 24.31 18.75
CA ALA A 75 -17.62 23.25 18.61
C ALA A 75 -16.28 23.55 19.30
N LYS A 76 -15.83 24.78 19.25
CA LYS A 76 -14.61 25.20 19.96
C LYS A 76 -14.76 25.15 21.48
N ASP A 77 -15.90 25.62 21.99
CA ASP A 77 -16.19 25.61 23.44
C ASP A 77 -16.33 24.15 23.94
N ALA A 78 -16.79 23.20 23.12
CA ALA A 78 -16.87 21.78 23.44
C ALA A 78 -15.49 21.12 23.63
N ALA A 79 -14.46 21.58 22.94
CA ALA A 79 -13.08 21.08 23.06
C ALA A 79 -12.25 21.79 24.14
N ASP A 80 -12.81 22.66 24.96
CA ASP A 80 -12.08 23.41 26.00
C ASP A 80 -11.47 22.50 27.08
N ASP A 81 -12.06 21.33 27.35
CA ASP A 81 -11.60 20.37 28.36
C ASP A 81 -10.26 19.71 27.95
N VAL A 82 -9.95 19.62 26.64
CA VAL A 82 -8.69 19.12 26.10
C VAL A 82 -7.68 20.24 25.74
N GLY A 83 -7.91 21.47 26.21
CA GLY A 83 -7.02 22.61 25.98
C GLY A 83 -7.39 23.46 24.76
N GLY A 84 -8.47 23.13 24.06
CA GLY A 84 -9.05 23.92 22.98
C GLY A 84 -8.57 23.56 21.58
N VAL A 85 -9.35 23.99 20.60
CA VAL A 85 -9.16 23.71 19.18
C VAL A 85 -9.18 25.00 18.37
N THR A 86 -8.51 25.01 17.20
CA THR A 86 -8.54 26.12 16.25
C THR A 86 -9.01 25.61 14.89
N PHE A 87 -10.12 26.18 14.39
CA PHE A 87 -10.66 25.87 13.07
C PHE A 87 -10.11 26.79 11.99
N TYR A 88 -9.89 26.21 10.81
CA TYR A 88 -9.45 26.90 9.60
C TYR A 88 -10.37 26.56 8.44
N LYS A 89 -10.79 27.55 7.66
CA LYS A 89 -11.56 27.33 6.43
C LYS A 89 -10.64 26.69 5.40
N ASN A 90 -10.97 25.48 4.98
CA ASN A 90 -10.23 24.70 3.99
C ASN A 90 -11.18 24.26 2.86
N PHE A 91 -11.91 25.21 2.30
CA PHE A 91 -12.90 24.99 1.26
C PHE A 91 -12.22 24.55 -0.03
N SER A 92 -12.86 23.62 -0.74
CA SER A 92 -12.37 23.11 -2.01
C SER A 92 -13.48 23.04 -3.05
N ILE A 93 -13.09 23.09 -4.32
CA ILE A 93 -13.96 22.85 -5.47
C ILE A 93 -13.33 21.74 -6.31
N ASP A 94 -14.09 20.71 -6.60
CA ASP A 94 -13.67 19.62 -7.47
C ASP A 94 -13.89 20.04 -8.94
N ALA A 95 -12.88 20.70 -9.51
CA ALA A 95 -12.94 21.27 -10.85
C ALA A 95 -12.48 20.27 -11.93
N ILE A 96 -13.22 20.19 -13.05
CA ILE A 96 -12.82 19.37 -14.19
C ILE A 96 -11.71 20.09 -14.96
N ILE A 97 -10.54 19.44 -15.05
CA ILE A 97 -9.40 19.95 -15.81
C ILE A 97 -9.37 19.38 -17.23
N LYS A 98 -9.12 20.28 -18.21
CA LYS A 98 -8.81 19.93 -19.58
C LYS A 98 -7.48 20.54 -20.01
N LYS A 99 -6.69 19.79 -20.78
CA LYS A 99 -5.46 20.33 -21.37
C LYS A 99 -5.85 21.30 -22.50
N ALA A 100 -5.23 22.48 -22.54
CA ALA A 100 -5.48 23.44 -23.61
C ALA A 100 -5.03 22.94 -25.01
N ALA A 101 -4.12 21.93 -25.06
CA ALA A 101 -3.69 21.28 -26.30
C ALA A 101 -3.44 19.78 -26.05
N GLY A 102 -4.02 18.94 -26.90
CA GLY A 102 -3.78 17.49 -26.86
C GLY A 102 -4.59 16.74 -25.78
N ASP A 103 -5.78 17.24 -25.46
CA ASP A 103 -6.71 16.53 -24.58
C ASP A 103 -7.12 15.19 -25.19
N ASP A 104 -6.97 14.12 -24.41
CA ASP A 104 -7.32 12.75 -24.79
C ASP A 104 -8.79 12.38 -24.50
N GLY A 105 -9.56 13.33 -23.93
CA GLY A 105 -10.96 13.15 -23.55
C GLY A 105 -11.17 12.42 -22.22
N THR A 106 -10.10 12.11 -21.51
CA THR A 106 -10.20 11.51 -20.17
C THR A 106 -10.68 12.57 -19.18
N LYS A 107 -11.75 12.26 -18.44
CA LYS A 107 -12.23 13.13 -17.35
C LYS A 107 -11.22 13.13 -16.22
N ARG A 108 -10.70 14.30 -15.88
CA ARG A 108 -9.76 14.50 -14.77
C ARG A 108 -10.31 15.56 -13.83
N THR A 109 -10.14 15.32 -12.55
CA THR A 109 -10.62 16.22 -11.48
C THR A 109 -9.44 16.80 -10.71
N LEU A 110 -9.46 18.11 -10.48
CA LEU A 110 -8.55 18.79 -9.56
C LEU A 110 -9.34 19.34 -8.39
N ARG A 111 -9.12 18.79 -7.20
CA ARG A 111 -9.61 19.40 -5.95
C ARG A 111 -8.84 20.68 -5.72
N THR A 112 -9.47 21.80 -5.97
CA THR A 112 -8.85 23.12 -5.99
C THR A 112 -9.15 23.86 -4.71
N TYR A 113 -8.12 24.31 -4.02
CA TYR A 113 -8.18 25.08 -2.78
C TYR A 113 -7.81 26.55 -3.01
N ALA A 114 -8.34 27.43 -2.16
CA ALA A 114 -7.77 28.76 -1.99
C ALA A 114 -6.39 28.64 -1.29
N HIS A 115 -5.48 29.59 -1.53
CA HIS A 115 -4.12 29.58 -0.99
C HIS A 115 -4.07 29.47 0.53
N ARG A 116 -3.53 28.37 1.03
CA ARG A 116 -3.45 27.99 2.46
C ARG A 116 -2.15 28.50 3.08
N THR A 117 -2.24 29.23 4.20
CA THR A 117 -1.09 29.88 4.86
C THR A 117 -0.93 29.55 6.34
N LYS A 118 -1.86 28.80 6.93
CA LYS A 118 -1.89 28.53 8.38
C LYS A 118 -1.93 27.06 8.74
N VAL A 119 -2.63 26.27 7.95
CA VAL A 119 -2.78 24.82 8.09
C VAL A 119 -2.61 24.21 6.72
N ASP A 120 -2.12 23.01 6.63
CA ASP A 120 -1.88 22.25 5.41
C ASP A 120 -1.14 23.06 4.33
N ILE A 121 -0.05 23.69 4.75
CA ILE A 121 0.70 24.62 3.90
C ILE A 121 1.41 23.88 2.78
N ALA A 122 1.13 24.24 1.54
CA ALA A 122 1.72 23.59 0.37
C ALA A 122 3.24 23.82 0.26
N SER A 123 3.97 22.78 -0.16
CA SER A 123 5.39 22.84 -0.50
C SER A 123 5.56 22.94 -2.01
N TYR A 124 6.21 23.98 -2.51
CA TYR A 124 6.43 24.21 -3.93
C TYR A 124 7.74 23.56 -4.39
N CYS A 125 7.63 22.51 -5.21
CA CYS A 125 8.77 21.80 -5.77
C CYS A 125 9.40 22.56 -6.95
N GLU A 126 8.54 23.18 -7.79
CA GLU A 126 8.95 23.99 -8.95
C GLU A 126 8.07 25.23 -9.07
N GLY A 127 8.62 26.30 -9.64
CA GLY A 127 7.87 27.55 -9.82
C GLY A 127 7.58 28.29 -8.52
N ARG A 128 6.34 28.69 -8.30
CA ARG A 128 5.92 29.50 -7.13
C ARG A 128 4.41 29.36 -6.86
N GLN A 129 3.98 29.87 -5.71
CA GLN A 129 2.56 30.05 -5.40
C GLN A 129 1.84 30.99 -6.38
N PRO A 130 0.52 30.80 -6.60
CA PRO A 130 -0.32 31.68 -7.40
C PRO A 130 -0.32 33.11 -6.84
N LYS A 131 -0.29 34.10 -7.75
CA LYS A 131 -0.33 35.54 -7.40
C LYS A 131 -1.41 36.30 -8.15
N THR A 132 -1.90 35.79 -9.24
CA THR A 132 -2.96 36.34 -10.05
C THR A 132 -4.09 35.33 -10.21
N ASP A 133 -5.29 35.80 -10.53
CA ASP A 133 -6.53 35.01 -10.54
C ASP A 133 -6.61 34.03 -11.73
N ASP A 134 -5.66 34.10 -12.66
CA ASP A 134 -5.48 33.22 -13.81
C ASP A 134 -4.29 32.27 -13.65
N GLU A 135 -3.72 32.17 -12.44
CA GLU A 135 -2.64 31.24 -12.10
C GLU A 135 -3.15 30.10 -11.22
N VAL A 136 -2.58 28.92 -11.44
CA VAL A 136 -2.84 27.70 -10.65
C VAL A 136 -1.54 27.01 -10.33
N ALA A 137 -1.40 26.51 -9.11
CA ALA A 137 -0.37 25.53 -8.76
C ALA A 137 -1.02 24.15 -8.66
N ILE A 138 -0.39 23.12 -9.23
CA ILE A 138 -0.93 21.77 -9.28
C ILE A 138 -0.02 20.76 -8.63
N ASP A 139 -0.60 19.65 -8.20
CA ASP A 139 0.12 18.55 -7.56
C ASP A 139 1.23 17.98 -8.47
N ARG A 140 2.34 17.60 -7.84
CA ARG A 140 3.53 17.11 -8.51
C ARG A 140 3.33 15.77 -9.21
N VAL A 141 2.64 14.83 -8.55
CA VAL A 141 2.46 13.47 -9.10
C VAL A 141 1.44 13.52 -10.23
N PHE A 142 0.33 14.24 -10.02
CA PHE A 142 -0.66 14.48 -11.07
C PHE A 142 -0.05 15.19 -12.28
N ALA A 143 0.76 16.23 -12.07
CA ALA A 143 1.44 16.95 -13.15
C ALA A 143 2.38 16.04 -13.95
N THR A 144 3.17 15.20 -13.25
CA THR A 144 4.10 14.25 -13.88
C THR A 144 3.36 13.22 -14.73
N ASN A 145 2.29 12.62 -14.19
CA ASN A 145 1.53 11.58 -14.88
C ASN A 145 0.70 12.12 -16.06
N ASN A 146 0.45 13.42 -16.07
CA ASN A 146 -0.29 14.10 -17.13
C ASN A 146 0.58 14.95 -18.06
N ASP A 147 1.91 14.85 -17.98
CA ASP A 147 2.85 15.64 -18.80
C ASP A 147 2.57 17.15 -18.74
N LEU A 148 2.31 17.68 -17.52
CA LEU A 148 2.05 19.09 -17.27
C LEU A 148 3.29 19.74 -16.64
N ALA A 149 3.61 20.96 -17.06
CA ALA A 149 4.77 21.71 -16.58
C ALA A 149 4.43 23.18 -16.27
N VAL A 150 5.29 23.83 -15.50
CA VAL A 150 5.18 25.28 -15.20
C VAL A 150 5.20 26.07 -16.51
N GLY A 151 4.18 26.90 -16.70
CA GLY A 151 3.96 27.71 -17.91
C GLY A 151 2.93 27.15 -18.87
N ASP A 152 2.50 25.90 -18.70
CA ASP A 152 1.43 25.32 -19.51
C ASP A 152 0.07 25.95 -19.17
N LYS A 153 -0.86 25.87 -20.09
CA LYS A 153 -2.22 26.34 -19.92
C LYS A 153 -3.18 25.18 -19.78
N VAL A 154 -4.03 25.28 -18.80
CA VAL A 154 -5.11 24.34 -18.51
C VAL A 154 -6.43 25.07 -18.41
N GLU A 155 -7.52 24.40 -18.64
CA GLU A 155 -8.88 24.90 -18.48
C GLU A 155 -9.50 24.22 -17.26
N LEU A 156 -9.98 25.00 -16.31
CA LEU A 156 -10.74 24.58 -15.13
C LEU A 156 -12.12 25.21 -15.20
N GLU A 157 -13.17 24.42 -15.20
CA GLU A 157 -14.57 24.87 -15.30
C GLU A 157 -14.77 25.93 -16.43
N GLY A 158 -14.20 25.65 -17.61
CA GLY A 158 -14.32 26.52 -18.78
C GLY A 158 -13.46 27.78 -18.76
N ARG A 159 -12.66 28.01 -17.71
CA ARG A 159 -11.75 29.14 -17.57
C ARG A 159 -10.29 28.73 -17.75
N THR A 160 -9.51 29.50 -18.48
CA THR A 160 -8.09 29.20 -18.73
C THR A 160 -7.20 29.70 -17.60
N TYR A 161 -6.38 28.81 -17.03
CA TYR A 161 -5.35 29.08 -16.03
C TYR A 161 -3.96 28.79 -16.60
N THR A 162 -2.95 29.48 -16.07
CA THR A 162 -1.54 29.19 -16.33
C THR A 162 -0.92 28.50 -15.12
N ILE A 163 -0.28 27.36 -15.31
CA ILE A 163 0.41 26.65 -14.25
C ILE A 163 1.62 27.49 -13.82
N CYS A 164 1.59 28.02 -12.61
CA CYS A 164 2.64 28.88 -12.06
C CYS A 164 3.59 28.11 -11.12
N GLY A 165 3.17 26.94 -10.64
CA GLY A 165 3.94 26.12 -9.74
C GLY A 165 3.51 24.67 -9.76
N ILE A 166 4.46 23.80 -9.41
CA ILE A 166 4.25 22.39 -9.09
C ILE A 166 4.48 22.26 -7.59
N MET A 167 3.50 21.70 -6.89
CA MET A 167 3.49 21.66 -5.43
C MET A 167 3.18 20.27 -4.90
N THR A 168 3.30 20.12 -3.59
CA THR A 168 2.77 18.99 -2.82
C THR A 168 1.97 19.55 -1.65
N GLN A 169 0.84 18.91 -1.34
CA GLN A 169 0.02 19.27 -0.19
C GLN A 169 0.17 18.23 0.90
N PRO A 170 0.40 18.62 2.16
CA PRO A 170 0.75 17.70 3.22
C PRO A 170 -0.43 16.83 3.68
N ASP A 171 -1.67 17.29 3.52
CA ASP A 171 -2.92 16.58 3.77
C ASP A 171 -3.35 15.65 2.61
N SER A 172 -2.61 15.68 1.50
CA SER A 172 -2.86 14.89 0.28
C SER A 172 -1.56 14.26 -0.25
N GLN A 173 -0.79 13.62 0.64
CA GLN A 173 0.44 12.91 0.27
C GLN A 173 0.13 11.72 -0.65
N ALA A 174 -0.97 11.04 -0.39
CA ALA A 174 -1.56 10.04 -1.26
C ALA A 174 -2.85 10.60 -1.87
N LEU A 175 -2.98 10.54 -3.20
CA LEU A 175 -4.09 11.17 -3.91
C LEU A 175 -5.31 10.24 -3.92
N PHE A 176 -6.15 10.35 -2.91
CA PHE A 176 -7.45 9.73 -2.82
C PHE A 176 -8.53 10.76 -3.15
N LEU A 177 -9.47 10.42 -4.02
CA LEU A 177 -10.63 11.27 -4.30
C LEU A 177 -11.56 11.30 -3.08
N ASP A 178 -11.82 10.13 -2.52
CA ASP A 178 -12.59 9.94 -1.29
C ASP A 178 -11.79 9.12 -0.27
N ASN A 179 -12.02 9.37 1.04
CA ASN A 179 -11.31 8.67 2.11
C ASN A 179 -11.71 7.19 2.22
N SER A 180 -12.77 6.77 1.56
CA SER A 180 -13.21 5.38 1.45
C SER A 180 -12.63 4.62 0.25
N ASP A 181 -11.91 5.31 -0.64
CA ASP A 181 -11.30 4.69 -1.83
C ASP A 181 -10.26 3.64 -1.43
N PHE A 182 -10.24 2.52 -2.15
CA PHE A 182 -9.26 1.45 -1.90
C PHE A 182 -7.87 1.75 -2.44
N THR A 183 -7.70 2.78 -3.27
CA THR A 183 -6.46 3.02 -4.01
C THR A 183 -6.29 4.46 -4.43
N VAL A 184 -5.03 4.87 -4.47
CA VAL A 184 -4.63 6.18 -5.00
C VAL A 184 -4.90 6.27 -6.50
N ASN A 185 -5.42 7.40 -6.94
CA ASN A 185 -5.62 7.70 -8.36
C ASN A 185 -4.84 8.94 -8.77
N THR A 186 -3.64 8.76 -9.23
CA THR A 186 -2.71 9.84 -9.58
C THR A 186 -2.82 10.32 -11.04
N ILE A 187 -3.71 9.71 -11.82
CA ILE A 187 -3.87 10.02 -13.25
C ILE A 187 -5.09 10.90 -13.48
N THR A 188 -6.23 10.53 -12.88
CA THR A 188 -7.49 11.24 -13.10
C THR A 188 -7.87 12.17 -11.96
N TYR A 189 -7.19 12.07 -10.82
CA TYR A 189 -7.39 12.93 -9.66
C TYR A 189 -6.08 13.59 -9.21
N GLY A 190 -6.18 14.85 -8.79
CA GLY A 190 -5.09 15.63 -8.24
C GLY A 190 -5.61 16.78 -7.37
N VAL A 191 -4.67 17.50 -6.75
CA VAL A 191 -4.99 18.69 -5.95
C VAL A 191 -4.34 19.93 -6.58
N ALA A 192 -4.98 21.07 -6.36
CA ALA A 192 -4.53 22.34 -6.92
C ALA A 192 -4.75 23.48 -5.93
N GLU A 193 -4.05 24.58 -6.15
CA GLU A 193 -4.17 25.80 -5.36
C GLU A 193 -4.24 27.02 -6.27
N VAL A 194 -5.18 27.93 -5.95
CA VAL A 194 -5.39 29.21 -6.63
C VAL A 194 -5.40 30.33 -5.61
N THR A 195 -5.46 31.60 -6.07
CA THR A 195 -5.68 32.75 -5.18
C THR A 195 -7.11 32.73 -4.63
N ASP A 196 -7.38 33.47 -3.54
CA ASP A 196 -8.75 33.65 -3.01
C ASP A 196 -9.72 34.15 -4.07
N ALA A 197 -9.27 35.08 -4.94
CA ALA A 197 -10.07 35.58 -6.03
C ALA A 197 -10.19 34.59 -7.19
N GLY A 198 -9.19 33.73 -7.40
CA GLY A 198 -9.23 32.61 -8.34
C GLY A 198 -10.26 31.56 -7.89
N PHE A 199 -10.33 31.29 -6.59
CA PHE A 199 -11.31 30.39 -6.01
C PHE A 199 -12.74 30.90 -6.17
N ALA A 200 -12.99 32.17 -5.79
CA ALA A 200 -14.30 32.83 -6.01
C ALA A 200 -14.72 32.83 -7.50
N ALA A 201 -13.76 32.95 -8.42
CA ALA A 201 -14.04 32.87 -9.83
C ALA A 201 -14.37 31.47 -10.36
N LEU A 202 -13.91 30.40 -9.68
CA LEU A 202 -14.33 29.02 -9.94
C LEU A 202 -15.75 28.76 -9.42
N GLU A 203 -16.08 29.30 -8.24
CA GLU A 203 -17.44 29.26 -7.68
C GLU A 203 -18.43 29.99 -8.60
N ASP A 204 -18.09 31.21 -9.06
CA ASP A 204 -18.89 31.99 -10.04
C ASP A 204 -19.06 31.25 -11.39
N ALA A 205 -18.14 30.36 -11.73
CA ALA A 205 -18.20 29.52 -12.95
C ALA A 205 -19.09 28.27 -12.81
N GLY A 206 -19.66 28.05 -11.62
CA GLY A 206 -20.55 26.92 -11.33
C GLY A 206 -19.89 25.81 -10.51
N GLY A 207 -18.67 26.01 -10.01
CA GLY A 207 -18.04 25.06 -9.10
C GLY A 207 -18.73 25.07 -7.73
N ALA A 208 -19.18 23.93 -7.25
CA ALA A 208 -19.79 23.80 -5.93
C ALA A 208 -18.70 23.65 -4.85
N PRO A 209 -18.63 24.56 -3.85
CA PRO A 209 -17.65 24.46 -2.78
C PRO A 209 -18.03 23.37 -1.76
N ALA A 210 -17.07 22.54 -1.37
CA ALA A 210 -17.16 21.73 -0.18
C ALA A 210 -16.72 22.56 1.03
N TYR A 211 -17.60 22.67 2.02
CA TYR A 211 -17.38 23.50 3.21
C TYR A 211 -16.63 22.71 4.28
N THR A 212 -15.34 22.50 4.07
CA THR A 212 -14.46 21.77 4.98
C THR A 212 -13.73 22.71 5.94
N TYR A 213 -13.74 22.36 7.22
CA TYR A 213 -13.04 23.07 8.27
C TYR A 213 -11.96 22.15 8.84
N SER A 214 -10.70 22.37 8.45
CA SER A 214 -9.56 21.76 9.11
C SER A 214 -9.41 22.29 10.52
N PHE A 215 -8.99 21.44 11.46
CA PHE A 215 -8.72 21.89 12.83
C PHE A 215 -7.39 21.38 13.35
N THR A 216 -6.85 22.12 14.33
CA THR A 216 -5.68 21.72 15.10
C THR A 216 -5.97 21.87 16.58
N PHE A 217 -5.62 20.85 17.38
CA PHE A 217 -5.65 20.96 18.83
C PHE A 217 -4.50 21.84 19.32
N THR A 218 -4.71 22.52 20.44
CA THR A 218 -3.67 23.34 21.07
C THR A 218 -2.55 22.44 21.61
N ASP A 219 -2.90 21.30 22.21
CA ASP A 219 -1.99 20.22 22.54
C ASP A 219 -2.05 19.16 21.43
N ARG A 220 -1.04 19.10 20.57
CA ARG A 220 -0.97 18.19 19.44
C ARG A 220 -0.54 16.76 19.81
N ASP A 221 -0.18 16.54 21.07
CA ASP A 221 0.24 15.23 21.60
C ASP A 221 -0.84 14.59 22.48
N LEU A 222 -2.11 14.98 22.29
CA LEU A 222 -3.25 14.39 23.00
C LEU A 222 -3.29 12.87 22.81
N PRO A 223 -3.59 12.10 23.87
CA PRO A 223 -3.89 10.68 23.74
C PRO A 223 -5.05 10.45 22.75
N THR A 224 -4.96 9.39 21.95
CA THR A 224 -5.97 9.08 20.90
C THR A 224 -7.39 9.02 21.45
N ALA A 225 -7.59 8.44 22.65
CA ALA A 225 -8.91 8.38 23.29
C ALA A 225 -9.48 9.78 23.61
N ASP A 226 -8.66 10.66 24.21
CA ASP A 226 -9.08 12.02 24.58
C ASP A 226 -9.37 12.86 23.32
N ARG A 227 -8.65 12.59 22.22
CA ARG A 227 -8.87 13.24 20.93
C ARG A 227 -10.19 12.81 20.30
N ILE A 228 -10.46 11.49 20.24
CA ILE A 228 -11.72 10.95 19.73
C ILE A 228 -12.92 11.48 20.52
N ASP A 229 -12.85 11.49 21.86
CA ASP A 229 -13.91 12.02 22.70
C ASP A 229 -14.17 13.52 22.40
N ALA A 230 -13.10 14.32 22.25
CA ALA A 230 -13.23 15.75 21.93
C ALA A 230 -13.81 15.96 20.51
N GLU A 231 -13.47 15.12 19.55
CA GLU A 231 -14.01 15.17 18.17
C GLU A 231 -15.50 14.84 18.17
N GLN A 232 -15.94 13.86 18.93
CA GLN A 232 -17.36 13.55 19.11
C GLN A 232 -18.12 14.71 19.75
N ASP A 233 -17.58 15.28 20.84
CA ASP A 233 -18.18 16.45 21.51
C ASP A 233 -18.30 17.65 20.56
N MET A 234 -17.30 17.86 19.67
CA MET A 234 -17.36 18.92 18.66
C MET A 234 -18.48 18.69 17.63
N VAL A 235 -18.65 17.45 17.15
CA VAL A 235 -19.72 17.11 16.19
C VAL A 235 -21.08 17.24 16.84
N GLU A 236 -21.25 16.77 18.10
CA GLU A 236 -22.49 16.94 18.87
C GLU A 236 -22.84 18.42 19.05
N ALA A 237 -21.86 19.25 19.43
CA ALA A 237 -22.05 20.68 19.59
C ALA A 237 -22.40 21.41 18.29
N LEU A 238 -21.81 20.99 17.15
CA LEU A 238 -22.17 21.51 15.81
C LEU A 238 -23.62 21.15 15.46
N THR A 239 -24.01 19.91 15.70
CA THR A 239 -25.35 19.39 15.40
C THR A 239 -26.39 20.05 16.29
N ASP A 240 -26.12 20.23 17.56
CA ASP A 240 -27.00 20.93 18.50
C ASP A 240 -27.17 22.42 18.15
N ALA A 241 -26.18 22.98 17.47
CA ALA A 241 -26.24 24.35 16.94
C ALA A 241 -26.85 24.43 15.52
N ASP A 242 -27.60 23.44 15.09
CA ASP A 242 -28.22 23.32 13.76
C ASP A 242 -27.22 23.35 12.58
N ALA A 243 -25.93 22.97 12.79
CA ALA A 243 -25.02 22.72 11.70
C ALA A 243 -25.27 21.31 11.12
N ARG A 244 -25.39 21.22 9.82
CA ARG A 244 -25.49 19.93 9.15
C ARG A 244 -24.09 19.42 8.86
N VAL A 245 -23.61 18.50 9.71
CA VAL A 245 -22.30 17.84 9.55
C VAL A 245 -22.46 16.68 8.60
N ASP A 246 -21.68 16.68 7.52
CA ASP A 246 -21.67 15.60 6.53
C ASP A 246 -20.59 14.58 6.84
N ASP A 247 -19.42 15.01 7.35
CA ASP A 247 -18.30 14.13 7.64
C ASP A 247 -17.35 14.75 8.69
N LEU A 248 -16.69 13.85 9.45
CA LEU A 248 -15.54 14.18 10.29
C LEU A 248 -14.44 13.15 10.03
N ILE A 249 -13.25 13.61 9.66
CA ILE A 249 -12.09 12.76 9.42
C ILE A 249 -10.94 13.25 10.30
N ASP A 250 -10.52 12.44 11.25
CA ASP A 250 -9.31 12.65 12.04
C ASP A 250 -8.06 12.39 11.18
N ALA A 251 -6.93 12.99 11.52
CA ALA A 251 -5.67 12.87 10.75
C ALA A 251 -5.16 11.42 10.67
N ASP A 252 -5.33 10.61 11.74
CA ASP A 252 -4.90 9.21 11.75
C ASP A 252 -5.78 8.33 10.84
N SER A 253 -7.02 8.77 10.60
CA SER A 253 -7.99 8.13 9.73
C SER A 253 -7.97 8.67 8.29
N ASN A 254 -7.27 9.77 8.06
CA ASN A 254 -7.15 10.37 6.74
C ASN A 254 -6.11 9.60 5.91
N GLN A 255 -6.58 8.84 4.92
CA GLN A 255 -5.71 8.08 4.02
C GLN A 255 -4.75 8.99 3.23
N GLY A 256 -5.18 10.21 2.88
CA GLY A 256 -4.33 11.20 2.23
C GLY A 256 -3.06 11.52 3.02
N ILE A 257 -3.13 11.47 4.35
CA ILE A 257 -2.02 11.74 5.26
C ILE A 257 -1.25 10.45 5.62
N GLY A 258 -1.97 9.40 6.05
CA GLY A 258 -1.38 8.21 6.68
C GLY A 258 -0.80 7.19 5.71
N TYR A 259 -1.41 7.00 4.54
CA TYR A 259 -1.13 5.90 3.63
C TYR A 259 0.33 5.81 3.16
N ALA A 260 0.95 6.94 2.83
CA ALA A 260 2.36 6.98 2.42
C ALA A 260 3.32 6.51 3.53
N ARG A 261 3.00 6.82 4.78
CA ARG A 261 3.79 6.39 5.96
C ARG A 261 3.65 4.90 6.19
N ASP A 262 2.44 4.37 6.13
CA ASP A 262 2.16 2.95 6.33
C ASP A 262 2.86 2.08 5.28
N ASP A 263 2.87 2.53 4.02
CA ASP A 263 3.56 1.85 2.92
C ASP A 263 5.10 1.83 3.15
N VAL A 264 5.68 2.96 3.56
CA VAL A 264 7.12 3.05 3.90
C VAL A 264 7.49 2.11 5.05
N ASP A 265 6.65 2.02 6.07
CA ASP A 265 6.91 1.16 7.22
C ASP A 265 6.76 -0.33 6.85
N GLY A 266 5.75 -0.69 6.06
CA GLY A 266 5.57 -2.03 5.50
C GLY A 266 6.76 -2.48 4.65
N ASP A 267 7.20 -1.64 3.72
CA ASP A 267 8.36 -1.88 2.88
C ASP A 267 9.66 -2.00 3.70
N SER A 268 9.84 -1.15 4.70
CA SER A 268 11.00 -1.21 5.60
C SER A 268 11.09 -2.56 6.31
N MET A 269 9.96 -3.11 6.76
CA MET A 269 9.89 -4.43 7.38
C MET A 269 10.21 -5.55 6.38
N MET A 270 9.73 -5.46 5.15
CA MET A 270 10.07 -6.38 4.07
C MET A 270 11.59 -6.38 3.80
N TRP A 271 12.22 -5.22 3.67
CA TRP A 271 13.66 -5.10 3.43
C TRP A 271 14.50 -5.56 4.61
N MET A 272 14.06 -5.36 5.86
CA MET A 272 14.72 -5.92 7.05
C MET A 272 14.68 -7.45 7.05
N THR A 273 13.54 -8.04 6.72
CA THR A 273 13.41 -9.50 6.59
C THR A 273 14.33 -10.08 5.51
N LEU A 274 14.40 -9.41 4.35
CA LEU A 274 15.34 -9.79 3.30
C LEU A 274 16.80 -9.70 3.75
N LEU A 275 17.16 -8.66 4.50
CA LEU A 275 18.48 -8.51 5.10
C LEU A 275 18.82 -9.68 6.03
N ASP A 276 17.90 -10.11 6.87
CA ASP A 276 18.10 -11.25 7.79
C ASP A 276 18.35 -12.55 7.00
N ILE A 277 17.59 -12.80 5.95
CA ILE A 277 17.82 -13.94 5.05
C ILE A 277 19.23 -13.88 4.43
N ILE A 278 19.64 -12.73 3.93
CA ILE A 278 20.96 -12.52 3.34
C ILE A 278 22.07 -12.74 4.38
N ILE A 279 21.88 -12.29 5.62
CA ILE A 279 22.84 -12.51 6.72
C ILE A 279 22.99 -14.00 7.02
N VAL A 280 21.89 -14.76 7.08
CA VAL A 280 21.92 -16.21 7.28
C VAL A 280 22.65 -16.92 6.13
N ILE A 281 22.39 -16.53 4.89
CA ILE A 281 23.09 -17.06 3.70
C ILE A 281 24.58 -16.77 3.78
N MET A 282 24.96 -15.53 4.10
CA MET A 282 26.35 -15.13 4.25
C MET A 282 27.04 -15.91 5.39
N ALA A 283 26.37 -16.06 6.53
CA ALA A 283 26.89 -16.81 7.66
C ALA A 283 27.20 -18.27 7.25
N PHE A 284 26.29 -18.92 6.51
CA PHE A 284 26.54 -20.28 5.99
C PHE A 284 27.76 -20.32 5.06
N VAL A 285 27.88 -19.37 4.12
CA VAL A 285 29.05 -19.27 3.23
C VAL A 285 30.34 -19.13 4.02
N PHE A 286 30.34 -18.27 5.04
CA PHE A 286 31.54 -18.01 5.85
C PHE A 286 31.96 -19.23 6.64
N VAL A 287 31.03 -20.02 7.17
CA VAL A 287 31.35 -21.33 7.80
C VAL A 287 32.04 -22.24 6.81
N VAL A 288 31.46 -22.42 5.62
CA VAL A 288 31.99 -23.33 4.59
C VAL A 288 33.39 -22.88 4.12
N LEU A 289 33.55 -21.61 3.87
CA LEU A 289 34.83 -21.04 3.40
C LEU A 289 35.91 -21.08 4.46
N THR A 290 35.58 -20.87 5.74
CA THR A 290 36.51 -20.98 6.86
C THR A 290 36.99 -22.41 7.01
N ASP A 291 36.07 -23.36 6.95
CA ASP A 291 36.39 -24.80 7.03
C ASP A 291 37.31 -25.23 5.89
N ALA A 292 36.99 -24.85 4.66
CA ALA A 292 37.81 -25.12 3.50
C ALA A 292 39.23 -24.49 3.61
N THR A 293 39.33 -23.26 4.12
CA THR A 293 40.62 -22.58 4.30
C THR A 293 41.50 -23.26 5.30
N ILE A 294 40.95 -23.66 6.45
CA ILE A 294 41.73 -24.34 7.48
C ILE A 294 42.20 -25.73 7.00
N GLU A 295 41.41 -26.39 6.18
CA GLU A 295 41.78 -27.69 5.63
C GLU A 295 42.87 -27.57 4.57
N GLU A 296 42.77 -26.62 3.66
CA GLU A 296 43.77 -26.30 2.63
C GLU A 296 45.11 -25.92 3.25
N GLU A 297 45.12 -25.11 4.29
CA GLU A 297 46.31 -24.59 4.97
C GLU A 297 46.79 -25.48 6.14
N SER A 298 46.20 -26.63 6.35
CA SER A 298 46.42 -27.53 7.48
C SER A 298 47.90 -27.91 7.66
N ALA A 299 48.61 -28.29 6.62
CA ALA A 299 50.06 -28.62 6.68
C ALA A 299 50.89 -27.39 7.11
N ILE A 300 50.56 -26.21 6.61
CA ILE A 300 51.27 -24.97 6.95
C ILE A 300 51.01 -24.58 8.39
N ILE A 301 49.75 -24.71 8.85
CA ILE A 301 49.39 -24.46 10.26
C ILE A 301 50.16 -25.43 11.17
N GLY A 302 50.21 -26.74 10.77
CA GLY A 302 50.99 -27.74 11.51
C GLY A 302 52.46 -27.42 11.60
N THR A 303 53.05 -26.98 10.49
CA THR A 303 54.48 -26.58 10.45
C THR A 303 54.76 -25.34 11.30
N LEU A 304 53.92 -24.35 11.27
CA LEU A 304 54.04 -23.14 12.09
C LEU A 304 53.92 -23.48 13.60
N LEU A 305 52.96 -24.31 13.97
CA LEU A 305 52.82 -24.81 15.34
C LEU A 305 54.07 -25.59 15.79
N ALA A 306 54.59 -26.48 14.93
CA ALA A 306 55.83 -27.27 15.20
C ALA A 306 57.06 -26.34 15.30
N SER A 307 57.09 -25.23 14.62
CA SER A 307 58.14 -24.18 14.66
C SER A 307 58.06 -23.27 15.88
N GLY A 308 57.08 -23.48 16.78
CA GLY A 308 56.95 -22.76 18.03
C GLY A 308 56.06 -21.51 18.01
N TYR A 309 55.35 -21.24 16.93
CA TYR A 309 54.35 -20.14 16.90
C TYR A 309 53.17 -20.46 17.86
N ARG A 310 52.73 -19.44 18.59
CA ARG A 310 51.58 -19.58 19.50
C ARG A 310 50.28 -19.70 18.71
N ARG A 311 49.35 -20.49 19.20
CA ARG A 311 48.00 -20.68 18.59
C ARG A 311 47.32 -19.34 18.34
N ARG A 312 47.43 -18.38 19.28
CA ARG A 312 46.85 -17.03 19.15
C ARG A 312 47.43 -16.25 17.96
N GLU A 313 48.73 -16.38 17.70
CA GLU A 313 49.36 -15.68 16.57
C GLU A 313 48.87 -16.23 15.23
N ILE A 314 48.64 -17.52 15.15
CA ILE A 314 48.11 -18.19 13.97
C ILE A 314 46.63 -17.82 13.76
N VAL A 315 45.83 -17.85 14.83
CA VAL A 315 44.43 -17.40 14.78
C VAL A 315 44.31 -15.95 14.28
N LEU A 316 45.09 -15.03 14.84
CA LEU A 316 45.09 -13.62 14.42
C LEU A 316 45.56 -13.44 12.97
N HIS A 317 46.54 -14.26 12.51
CA HIS A 317 47.01 -14.21 11.12
C HIS A 317 45.90 -14.63 10.13
N TYR A 318 45.22 -15.76 10.36
CA TYR A 318 44.13 -16.26 9.47
C TYR A 318 42.84 -15.47 9.61
N LEU A 319 42.62 -14.75 10.72
CA LEU A 319 41.49 -13.84 10.92
C LEU A 319 41.71 -12.51 10.20
N ALA A 320 42.95 -12.05 10.00
CA ALA A 320 43.27 -10.72 9.51
C ALA A 320 42.68 -10.45 8.10
N LEU A 321 42.82 -11.36 7.15
CA LEU A 321 42.33 -11.16 5.79
C LEU A 321 40.77 -11.13 5.72
N PRO A 322 40.02 -12.08 6.31
CA PRO A 322 38.58 -11.97 6.39
C PRO A 322 38.10 -10.69 7.06
N ALA A 323 38.75 -10.25 8.14
CA ALA A 323 38.38 -9.04 8.85
C ALA A 323 38.62 -7.76 7.97
N ILE A 324 39.76 -7.67 7.29
CA ILE A 324 40.06 -6.55 6.37
C ILE A 324 39.03 -6.54 5.23
N VAL A 325 38.73 -7.70 4.63
CA VAL A 325 37.78 -7.82 3.53
C VAL A 325 36.37 -7.44 3.99
N GLY A 326 35.96 -7.94 5.17
CA GLY A 326 34.65 -7.64 5.74
C GLY A 326 34.44 -6.15 6.04
N VAL A 327 35.44 -5.53 6.67
CA VAL A 327 35.38 -4.07 6.97
C VAL A 327 35.39 -3.23 5.69
N LEU A 328 36.24 -3.56 4.71
CA LEU A 328 36.23 -2.87 3.42
C LEU A 328 34.92 -3.05 2.67
N ALA A 329 34.35 -4.26 2.69
CA ALA A 329 33.06 -4.54 2.06
C ALA A 329 31.91 -3.78 2.75
N ALA A 330 31.94 -3.66 4.08
CA ALA A 330 30.98 -2.90 4.85
C ALA A 330 31.02 -1.40 4.50
N LEU A 331 32.20 -0.81 4.53
CA LEU A 331 32.35 0.63 4.23
C LEU A 331 32.03 0.97 2.78
N LEU A 332 32.59 0.21 1.83
CA LEU A 332 32.35 0.45 0.40
C LEU A 332 30.93 0.05 0.00
N GLY A 333 30.36 -1.02 0.58
CA GLY A 333 28.98 -1.41 0.36
C GLY A 333 28.02 -0.31 0.78
N THR A 334 28.16 0.23 1.99
CA THR A 334 27.31 1.35 2.44
C THR A 334 27.49 2.58 1.56
N ALA A 335 28.73 2.95 1.20
CA ALA A 335 28.97 4.10 0.33
C ALA A 335 28.33 3.94 -1.06
N LEU A 336 28.40 2.73 -1.64
CA LEU A 336 27.74 2.40 -2.90
C LEU A 336 26.21 2.35 -2.75
N GLY A 337 25.72 1.86 -1.62
CA GLY A 337 24.30 1.85 -1.28
C GLY A 337 23.72 3.26 -1.34
N VAL A 338 24.30 4.16 -0.57
CA VAL A 338 23.88 5.58 -0.55
C VAL A 338 24.01 6.25 -1.91
N ALA A 339 25.07 5.95 -2.68
CA ALA A 339 25.30 6.62 -3.96
C ALA A 339 24.43 6.12 -5.12
N PHE A 340 24.04 4.84 -5.13
CA PHE A 340 23.42 4.21 -6.31
C PHE A 340 22.06 3.55 -6.04
N PHE A 341 21.77 3.13 -4.82
CA PHE A 341 20.52 2.39 -4.52
C PHE A 341 19.48 3.23 -3.76
N THR A 342 19.86 4.38 -3.20
CA THR A 342 18.90 5.31 -2.59
C THR A 342 17.99 5.95 -3.64
N GLU A 343 18.53 6.32 -4.81
CA GLU A 343 17.78 6.99 -5.87
C GLU A 343 16.67 6.13 -6.51
N PRO A 344 16.89 4.86 -6.89
CA PRO A 344 15.81 4.01 -7.38
C PRO A 344 14.66 3.83 -6.37
N MET A 345 14.99 3.70 -5.08
CA MET A 345 13.97 3.59 -4.03
C MET A 345 13.21 4.90 -3.83
N ARG A 346 13.92 6.04 -3.80
CA ARG A 346 13.28 7.35 -3.80
C ARG A 346 12.32 7.48 -4.99
N GLY A 347 12.76 7.09 -6.18
CA GLY A 347 11.93 7.16 -7.40
C GLY A 347 10.64 6.39 -7.30
N LEU A 348 10.61 5.25 -6.62
CA LEU A 348 9.41 4.46 -6.38
C LEU A 348 8.38 5.27 -5.59
N TYR A 349 8.74 5.77 -4.41
CA TYR A 349 7.82 6.55 -3.58
C TYR A 349 7.41 7.87 -4.21
N TYR A 350 8.35 8.57 -4.85
CA TYR A 350 8.08 9.83 -5.54
C TYR A 350 7.26 9.66 -6.84
N GLY A 351 7.16 8.46 -7.37
CA GLY A 351 6.23 8.11 -8.46
C GLY A 351 4.80 7.89 -7.99
N SER A 352 4.63 7.50 -6.72
CA SER A 352 3.34 7.12 -6.14
C SER A 352 2.73 8.21 -5.25
N TYR A 353 3.57 8.94 -4.51
CA TYR A 353 3.15 9.87 -3.46
C TYR A 353 3.62 11.30 -3.72
N SER A 354 2.80 12.25 -3.34
CA SER A 354 3.07 13.68 -3.44
C SER A 354 3.84 14.16 -2.20
N LEU A 355 5.17 14.00 -2.24
CA LEU A 355 6.06 14.32 -1.13
C LEU A 355 6.94 15.54 -1.45
N PRO A 356 7.33 16.34 -0.42
CA PRO A 356 8.29 17.45 -0.55
C PRO A 356 9.64 17.00 -1.09
N PRO A 357 10.53 17.94 -1.48
CA PRO A 357 11.85 17.59 -2.00
C PRO A 357 12.66 16.69 -1.08
N PHE A 358 13.17 15.56 -1.60
CA PHE A 358 13.88 14.52 -0.86
C PHE A 358 15.13 15.03 -0.17
N GLN A 359 15.30 14.65 1.09
CA GLN A 359 16.50 14.85 1.88
C GLN A 359 16.96 13.52 2.49
N VAL A 360 18.27 13.31 2.59
CA VAL A 360 18.83 12.08 3.18
C VAL A 360 18.98 12.27 4.67
N TYR A 361 18.24 11.50 5.45
CA TYR A 361 18.39 11.41 6.91
C TYR A 361 19.25 10.21 7.26
N TRP A 362 20.44 10.48 7.83
CA TRP A 362 21.37 9.41 8.20
C TRP A 362 20.90 8.65 9.43
N SER A 363 20.85 7.29 9.33
CA SER A 363 20.53 6.41 10.46
C SER A 363 21.72 5.54 10.86
N TRP A 364 22.18 5.70 12.12
CA TRP A 364 23.19 4.83 12.69
C TRP A 364 22.67 3.40 12.91
N GLU A 365 21.39 3.24 13.16
CA GLU A 365 20.76 1.94 13.33
C GLU A 365 20.84 1.12 12.05
N ILE A 366 20.46 1.70 10.92
CA ILE A 366 20.55 1.07 9.59
C ILE A 366 22.01 0.73 9.26
N PHE A 367 22.94 1.65 9.52
CA PHE A 367 24.36 1.38 9.31
C PHE A 367 24.84 0.18 10.14
N VAL A 368 24.46 0.10 11.40
CA VAL A 368 24.80 -1.03 12.27
C VAL A 368 24.19 -2.32 11.75
N LYS A 369 22.89 -2.35 11.47
CA LYS A 369 22.18 -3.54 10.97
C LYS A 369 22.73 -4.03 9.63
N CYS A 370 22.89 -3.14 8.66
CA CYS A 370 23.29 -3.52 7.29
C CYS A 370 24.79 -3.76 7.11
N ALA A 371 25.66 -3.07 7.82
CA ALA A 371 27.11 -3.10 7.59
C ALA A 371 27.87 -3.75 8.75
N VAL A 372 27.63 -3.31 9.99
CA VAL A 372 28.41 -3.79 11.15
C VAL A 372 28.06 -5.23 11.50
N VAL A 373 26.77 -5.60 11.54
CA VAL A 373 26.31 -6.95 11.88
C VAL A 373 26.85 -7.99 10.91
N PRO A 374 26.75 -7.87 9.56
CA PRO A 374 27.34 -8.84 8.64
C PRO A 374 28.86 -8.93 8.74
N ALA A 375 29.56 -7.80 8.92
CA ALA A 375 31.02 -7.79 9.08
C ALA A 375 31.44 -8.47 10.40
N ALA A 376 30.72 -8.21 11.48
CA ALA A 376 30.94 -8.86 12.78
C ALA A 376 30.63 -10.36 12.70
N ALA A 377 29.57 -10.74 12.01
CA ALA A 377 29.23 -12.15 11.77
C ALA A 377 30.36 -12.89 11.04
N LEU A 378 30.91 -12.31 9.96
CA LEU A 378 32.07 -12.89 9.26
C LEU A 378 33.26 -13.10 10.19
N ILE A 379 33.61 -12.06 10.96
CA ILE A 379 34.76 -12.09 11.88
C ILE A 379 34.51 -13.15 12.98
N LEU A 380 33.34 -13.15 13.58
CA LEU A 380 32.98 -14.05 14.68
C LEU A 380 32.94 -15.52 14.22
N ILE A 381 32.30 -15.80 13.09
CA ILE A 381 32.22 -17.16 12.51
C ILE A 381 33.60 -17.68 12.18
N THR A 382 34.43 -16.83 11.54
CA THR A 382 35.81 -17.19 11.22
C THR A 382 36.64 -17.45 12.49
N LEU A 383 36.50 -16.61 13.52
CA LEU A 383 37.17 -16.75 14.80
C LEU A 383 36.75 -18.05 15.50
N VAL A 384 35.46 -18.31 15.61
CA VAL A 384 34.95 -19.54 16.24
C VAL A 384 35.38 -20.77 15.49
N GLY A 385 35.35 -20.77 14.16
CA GLY A 385 35.84 -21.85 13.31
C GLY A 385 37.33 -22.14 13.53
N LEU A 386 38.15 -21.10 13.58
CA LEU A 386 39.60 -21.18 13.87
C LEU A 386 39.86 -21.73 15.29
N LEU A 387 39.21 -21.16 16.30
CA LEU A 387 39.39 -21.61 17.69
C LEU A 387 39.02 -23.08 17.90
N ARG A 388 37.89 -23.54 17.34
CA ARG A 388 37.45 -24.93 17.42
C ARG A 388 38.48 -25.91 16.81
N LYS A 389 39.07 -25.53 15.68
CA LYS A 389 40.02 -26.40 14.97
C LYS A 389 41.46 -26.32 15.51
N MET A 390 41.84 -25.16 16.10
CA MET A 390 43.19 -24.98 16.73
C MET A 390 43.38 -25.79 18.01
N GLY A 391 42.35 -26.46 18.55
CA GLY A 391 42.48 -27.44 19.63
C GLY A 391 43.31 -28.67 19.29
N LYS A 392 43.54 -28.97 18.00
CA LYS A 392 44.26 -30.16 17.50
C LYS A 392 45.79 -30.03 17.66
N THR A 393 46.47 -31.19 17.66
CA THR A 393 47.92 -31.23 17.79
C THR A 393 48.64 -30.90 16.46
N PRO A 394 49.91 -30.41 16.46
CA PRO A 394 50.65 -30.17 15.23
C PRO A 394 50.71 -31.40 14.30
N LEU A 395 50.84 -32.61 14.89
CA LEU A 395 50.89 -33.85 14.15
C LEU A 395 49.55 -34.16 13.42
N GLN A 396 48.42 -33.85 14.06
CA GLN A 396 47.12 -34.04 13.42
C GLN A 396 46.93 -33.09 12.26
N PHE A 397 47.47 -31.86 12.34
CA PHE A 397 47.47 -30.93 11.23
C PHE A 397 48.33 -31.39 10.07
N LEU A 398 49.55 -31.89 10.35
CA LEU A 398 50.49 -32.41 9.35
C LEU A 398 49.95 -33.67 8.66
N ARG A 399 49.27 -34.53 9.40
CA ARG A 399 48.62 -35.73 8.85
C ARG A 399 47.27 -35.46 8.17
N HIS A 400 46.84 -34.19 8.13
CA HIS A 400 45.51 -33.78 7.65
C HIS A 400 44.33 -34.55 8.33
N GLU A 401 44.49 -35.00 9.53
CA GLU A 401 43.45 -35.60 10.39
C GLU A 401 42.60 -34.52 11.05
N ALA A 402 42.69 -33.32 10.52
CA ALA A 402 41.94 -32.14 11.00
C ALA A 402 40.41 -32.27 10.80
N SER A 403 39.95 -33.09 9.92
CA SER A 403 38.56 -33.35 9.63
C SER A 403 38.12 -34.71 10.21
N GLY A 404 37.69 -34.69 11.47
CA GLY A 404 36.81 -35.63 12.14
C GLY A 404 37.07 -37.15 12.04
N LYS A 405 36.78 -37.84 13.12
CA LYS A 405 36.63 -39.28 13.41
C LYS A 405 37.13 -40.24 12.29
N SER A 406 38.29 -40.78 12.49
CA SER A 406 38.76 -42.03 11.86
C SER A 406 37.89 -43.21 12.32
N GLY A 407 36.65 -43.21 11.91
CA GLY A 407 35.85 -44.42 11.91
C GLY A 407 36.23 -45.20 10.64
N THR A 408 36.69 -46.43 10.75
CA THR A 408 36.74 -47.39 9.66
C THR A 408 35.39 -47.47 8.96
N LYS A 409 35.20 -46.58 7.96
CA LYS A 409 34.02 -46.69 7.10
C LYS A 409 34.13 -48.00 6.35
N ARG A 410 33.37 -49.02 6.77
CA ARG A 410 33.17 -50.27 6.02
C ARG A 410 32.96 -49.91 4.57
N GLY A 411 33.83 -50.40 3.68
CA GLY A 411 33.71 -50.17 2.25
C GLY A 411 32.32 -50.68 1.80
N LEU A 412 31.47 -49.78 1.33
CA LEU A 412 30.22 -50.20 0.73
C LEU A 412 30.52 -51.07 -0.48
N GLN A 413 30.14 -52.37 -0.37
CA GLN A 413 30.23 -53.28 -1.50
C GLN A 413 29.12 -52.94 -2.49
N LEU A 414 29.50 -52.32 -3.60
CA LEU A 414 28.57 -51.97 -4.68
C LEU A 414 28.41 -53.19 -5.62
N PRO A 415 27.23 -53.44 -6.20
CA PRO A 415 26.95 -54.58 -7.07
C PRO A 415 27.94 -54.65 -8.25
N GLU A 416 28.44 -55.86 -8.55
CA GLU A 416 29.41 -56.09 -9.62
C GLU A 416 28.86 -55.85 -11.01
N ARG A 417 27.53 -55.82 -11.17
CA ARG A 417 26.83 -55.54 -12.43
C ARG A 417 26.95 -54.08 -12.90
N MET A 418 27.42 -53.16 -12.02
CA MET A 418 27.65 -51.76 -12.43
C MET A 418 29.02 -51.59 -13.08
N GLY A 419 29.11 -50.89 -14.23
CA GLY A 419 30.36 -50.57 -14.88
C GLY A 419 31.32 -49.77 -13.98
N PHE A 420 32.62 -49.89 -14.22
CA PHE A 420 33.66 -49.26 -13.41
C PHE A 420 33.44 -47.75 -13.15
N VAL A 421 33.11 -47.00 -14.19
CA VAL A 421 32.88 -45.53 -14.08
C VAL A 421 31.72 -45.23 -13.17
N SER A 422 30.60 -45.93 -13.25
CA SER A 422 29.42 -45.75 -12.39
C SER A 422 29.69 -46.12 -10.95
N ARG A 423 30.38 -47.24 -10.70
CA ARG A 423 30.81 -47.61 -9.34
C ARG A 423 31.77 -46.61 -8.75
N PHE A 424 32.71 -46.09 -9.53
CA PHE A 424 33.67 -45.09 -9.10
C PHE A 424 32.93 -43.78 -8.71
N ARG A 425 32.02 -43.29 -9.56
CA ARG A 425 31.20 -42.08 -9.27
C ARG A 425 30.37 -42.26 -8.02
N LEU A 426 29.65 -43.36 -7.88
CA LEU A 426 28.83 -43.64 -6.70
C LEU A 426 29.66 -43.72 -5.42
N ARG A 427 30.86 -44.34 -5.52
CA ARG A 427 31.80 -44.42 -4.40
C ARG A 427 32.37 -43.04 -4.01
N VAL A 428 32.69 -42.18 -4.99
CA VAL A 428 33.12 -40.79 -4.76
C VAL A 428 31.99 -40.00 -4.13
N PHE A 429 30.76 -40.16 -4.61
CA PHE A 429 29.59 -39.50 -4.05
C PHE A 429 29.36 -39.92 -2.58
N LEU A 430 29.25 -41.20 -2.31
CA LEU A 430 29.00 -41.73 -0.95
C LEU A 430 30.12 -41.38 0.03
N ARG A 431 31.36 -41.34 -0.42
CA ARG A 431 32.52 -40.97 0.39
C ARG A 431 32.53 -39.46 0.73
N ASN A 432 32.01 -38.62 -0.14
CA ASN A 432 31.99 -37.20 0.00
C ASN A 432 30.58 -36.67 0.31
N LEU A 433 29.68 -37.51 0.86
CA LEU A 433 28.29 -37.18 1.11
C LEU A 433 28.13 -35.89 1.94
N GLY A 434 29.01 -35.64 2.92
CA GLY A 434 29.02 -34.42 3.71
C GLY A 434 29.24 -33.15 2.87
N ASN A 435 30.18 -33.20 1.91
CA ASN A 435 30.44 -32.06 1.03
C ASN A 435 29.30 -31.83 0.04
N PHE A 436 28.68 -32.89 -0.45
CA PHE A 436 27.51 -32.82 -1.31
C PHE A 436 26.26 -32.32 -0.55
N ALA A 437 26.10 -32.71 0.73
CA ALA A 437 25.04 -32.16 1.59
C ALA A 437 25.23 -30.64 1.81
N THR A 438 26.47 -30.20 2.06
CA THR A 438 26.80 -28.79 2.16
C THR A 438 26.49 -28.03 0.85
N LEU A 439 26.82 -28.65 -0.30
CA LEU A 439 26.49 -28.10 -1.61
C LEU A 439 24.97 -28.02 -1.82
N PHE A 440 24.22 -29.08 -1.43
CA PHE A 440 22.76 -29.11 -1.51
C PHE A 440 22.13 -27.99 -0.69
N VAL A 441 22.50 -27.87 0.59
CA VAL A 441 21.99 -26.82 1.48
C VAL A 441 22.33 -25.42 0.92
N GLY A 442 23.55 -25.26 0.43
CA GLY A 442 23.96 -24.01 -0.18
C GLY A 442 23.14 -23.67 -1.44
N ILE A 443 22.95 -24.65 -2.32
CA ILE A 443 22.10 -24.42 -3.51
C ILE A 443 20.66 -24.06 -3.10
N ALA A 444 20.11 -24.71 -2.07
CA ALA A 444 18.79 -24.41 -1.56
C ALA A 444 18.69 -22.95 -1.08
N PHE A 445 19.67 -22.46 -0.30
CA PHE A 445 19.70 -21.07 0.14
C PHE A 445 19.83 -20.07 -1.03
N GLY A 446 20.73 -20.33 -1.98
CA GLY A 446 20.88 -19.46 -3.15
C GLY A 446 19.64 -19.46 -4.04
N SER A 447 19.00 -20.63 -4.20
CA SER A 447 17.75 -20.77 -4.98
C SER A 447 16.55 -20.15 -4.26
N LEU A 448 16.55 -20.07 -2.92
CA LEU A 448 15.53 -19.37 -2.15
C LEU A 448 15.51 -17.87 -2.53
N LEU A 449 16.68 -17.22 -2.52
CA LEU A 449 16.81 -15.82 -2.91
C LEU A 449 16.41 -15.59 -4.38
N LEU A 450 16.82 -16.50 -5.28
CA LEU A 450 16.48 -16.43 -6.69
C LEU A 450 14.99 -16.60 -6.94
N LEU A 451 14.35 -17.58 -6.26
CA LEU A 451 12.92 -17.82 -6.39
C LEU A 451 12.10 -16.70 -5.73
N PHE A 452 12.59 -16.10 -4.65
CA PHE A 452 12.00 -14.91 -4.05
C PHE A 452 11.83 -13.82 -5.10
N GLY A 453 12.92 -13.42 -5.78
CA GLY A 453 12.84 -12.40 -6.83
C GLY A 453 11.93 -12.78 -8.01
N LEU A 454 11.96 -14.07 -8.43
CA LEU A 454 11.15 -14.56 -9.55
C LEU A 454 9.66 -14.77 -9.21
N ALA A 455 9.30 -14.83 -7.93
CA ALA A 455 7.92 -15.05 -7.48
C ALA A 455 7.15 -13.74 -7.23
N ILE A 456 7.83 -12.62 -6.99
CA ILE A 456 7.16 -11.34 -6.66
C ILE A 456 6.22 -10.91 -7.78
N LEU A 457 6.71 -10.76 -9.01
CA LEU A 457 5.88 -10.28 -10.13
C LEU A 457 4.65 -11.18 -10.39
N PRO A 458 4.80 -12.52 -10.51
CA PRO A 458 3.62 -13.39 -10.65
C PRO A 458 2.65 -13.34 -9.48
N THR A 459 3.16 -13.12 -8.27
CA THR A 459 2.32 -12.97 -7.06
C THR A 459 1.52 -11.68 -7.14
N MET A 460 2.14 -10.56 -7.52
CA MET A 460 1.45 -9.27 -7.66
C MET A 460 0.43 -9.30 -8.82
N THR A 461 0.78 -9.90 -9.96
CA THR A 461 -0.17 -10.07 -11.08
C THR A 461 -1.37 -10.92 -10.66
N HIS A 462 -1.11 -12.01 -9.94
CA HIS A 462 -2.20 -12.87 -9.45
C HIS A 462 -3.08 -12.16 -8.41
N TYR A 463 -2.48 -11.32 -7.58
CA TYR A 463 -3.22 -10.49 -6.63
C TYR A 463 -4.11 -9.46 -7.37
N ALA A 464 -3.58 -8.77 -8.39
CA ALA A 464 -4.35 -7.84 -9.22
C ALA A 464 -5.51 -8.55 -9.94
N ASP A 465 -5.27 -9.72 -10.54
CA ASP A 465 -6.31 -10.55 -11.16
C ASP A 465 -7.41 -10.97 -10.14
N ASN A 466 -7.01 -11.24 -8.89
CA ASN A 466 -7.94 -11.60 -7.82
C ASN A 466 -8.76 -10.39 -7.35
N LEU A 467 -8.19 -9.19 -7.32
CA LEU A 467 -8.91 -7.96 -6.99
C LEU A 467 -10.02 -7.70 -8.00
N GLU A 468 -9.73 -7.78 -9.31
CA GLU A 468 -10.73 -7.65 -10.37
C GLU A 468 -11.89 -8.65 -10.19
N THR A 469 -11.58 -9.90 -9.86
CA THR A 469 -12.57 -10.97 -9.69
C THR A 469 -13.24 -10.97 -8.31
N SER A 470 -12.80 -10.13 -7.38
CA SER A 470 -13.39 -10.03 -6.03
C SER A 470 -14.67 -9.19 -6.00
N LEU A 471 -14.87 -8.31 -6.98
CA LEU A 471 -16.11 -7.58 -7.12
C LEU A 471 -17.25 -8.55 -7.45
N VAL A 472 -18.37 -8.37 -6.76
CA VAL A 472 -19.53 -9.26 -6.88
C VAL A 472 -20.47 -8.87 -8.03
N ALA A 473 -20.34 -7.65 -8.56
CA ALA A 473 -21.11 -7.06 -9.64
C ALA A 473 -20.25 -6.17 -10.54
N GLU A 474 -20.77 -5.76 -11.70
CA GLU A 474 -20.10 -4.80 -12.61
C GLU A 474 -19.97 -3.39 -12.00
N HIS A 475 -20.90 -3.03 -11.10
CA HIS A 475 -20.91 -1.75 -10.39
C HIS A 475 -21.19 -1.97 -8.91
N GLN A 476 -20.31 -1.43 -8.07
CA GLN A 476 -20.48 -1.37 -6.62
C GLN A 476 -20.47 0.08 -6.18
N TYR A 477 -21.64 0.60 -5.85
CA TYR A 477 -21.84 2.00 -5.45
C TYR A 477 -21.73 2.15 -3.95
N THR A 478 -20.92 3.12 -3.50
CA THR A 478 -20.91 3.59 -2.12
C THR A 478 -21.64 4.93 -2.06
N LEU A 479 -22.60 5.05 -1.15
CA LEU A 479 -23.41 6.23 -0.98
C LEU A 479 -22.93 7.04 0.25
N LYS A 480 -23.09 8.34 0.20
CA LYS A 480 -22.85 9.25 1.34
C LYS A 480 -24.01 9.24 2.34
N ALA A 481 -25.21 8.95 1.86
CA ALA A 481 -26.41 8.79 2.67
C ALA A 481 -27.33 7.77 2.01
N PRO A 482 -28.22 7.10 2.77
CA PRO A 482 -29.21 6.18 2.21
C PRO A 482 -30.06 6.89 1.15
N LEU A 483 -30.11 6.32 -0.05
CA LEU A 483 -30.82 6.87 -1.19
C LEU A 483 -31.67 5.78 -1.86
N GLU A 484 -32.99 5.91 -1.80
CA GLU A 484 -33.92 4.98 -2.44
C GLU A 484 -33.98 5.23 -3.96
N LEU A 485 -33.71 4.19 -4.77
CA LEU A 485 -33.76 4.30 -6.24
C LEU A 485 -35.14 4.68 -6.79
N GLU A 486 -36.16 4.37 -6.05
CA GLU A 486 -37.53 4.75 -6.40
C GLU A 486 -37.95 6.12 -5.85
N GLY A 487 -37.09 6.74 -5.03
CA GLY A 487 -37.41 7.93 -4.27
C GLY A 487 -38.35 7.65 -3.09
N THR A 488 -38.51 8.62 -2.18
CA THR A 488 -39.51 8.56 -1.12
C THR A 488 -40.91 8.76 -1.68
N ALA A 489 -41.95 8.42 -0.90
CA ALA A 489 -43.33 8.65 -1.33
C ALA A 489 -43.62 10.16 -1.53
N GLU A 490 -42.99 10.99 -0.69
CA GLU A 490 -43.13 12.44 -0.75
C GLU A 490 -42.44 13.04 -1.99
N GLU A 491 -41.23 12.59 -2.29
CA GLU A 491 -40.51 12.99 -3.51
C GLU A 491 -41.25 12.59 -4.77
N ARG A 492 -41.78 11.38 -4.83
CA ARG A 492 -42.61 10.92 -5.97
C ARG A 492 -43.86 11.79 -6.16
N GLU A 493 -44.49 12.20 -5.07
CA GLU A 493 -45.66 13.09 -5.13
C GLU A 493 -45.25 14.47 -5.66
N GLN A 494 -44.17 15.03 -5.16
CA GLN A 494 -43.63 16.33 -5.59
C GLN A 494 -43.31 16.34 -7.07
N TRP A 495 -42.61 15.33 -7.56
CA TRP A 495 -42.27 15.22 -8.99
C TRP A 495 -43.45 14.94 -9.88
N SER A 496 -44.40 14.09 -9.43
CA SER A 496 -45.64 13.89 -10.16
C SER A 496 -46.43 15.18 -10.28
N ALA A 497 -46.42 16.02 -9.23
CA ALA A 497 -47.03 17.33 -9.25
C ALA A 497 -46.35 18.26 -10.27
N LEU A 498 -44.98 18.28 -10.24
CA LEU A 498 -44.23 19.11 -11.19
C LEU A 498 -44.43 18.66 -12.65
N GLU A 499 -44.43 17.36 -12.95
CA GLU A 499 -44.70 16.83 -14.29
C GLU A 499 -46.09 17.25 -14.78
N ARG A 500 -47.09 17.18 -13.93
CA ARG A 500 -48.45 17.64 -14.27
C ARG A 500 -48.47 19.14 -14.55
N LEU A 501 -47.78 19.92 -13.73
CA LEU A 501 -47.71 21.38 -13.93
C LEU A 501 -46.93 21.80 -15.19
N GLN A 502 -45.96 21.01 -15.62
CA GLN A 502 -45.26 21.26 -16.90
C GLN A 502 -46.17 21.19 -18.13
N SER A 503 -47.30 20.51 -18.03
CA SER A 503 -48.29 20.48 -19.07
C SER A 503 -49.13 21.79 -19.18
N VAL A 504 -49.05 22.65 -18.16
CA VAL A 504 -49.76 23.93 -18.12
C VAL A 504 -48.91 25.00 -18.81
N ASP A 505 -49.56 25.94 -19.52
CA ASP A 505 -48.87 27.07 -20.09
C ASP A 505 -48.12 27.87 -18.99
N GLY A 506 -46.79 28.03 -19.15
CA GLY A 506 -45.92 28.71 -18.18
C GLY A 506 -46.37 30.15 -17.88
N ALA A 507 -47.03 30.82 -18.79
CA ALA A 507 -47.62 32.13 -18.57
C ALA A 507 -48.80 32.11 -17.61
N LEU A 508 -49.59 31.04 -17.63
CA LEU A 508 -50.72 30.84 -16.68
C LEU A 508 -50.19 30.54 -15.28
N LEU A 509 -49.20 29.66 -15.17
CA LEU A 509 -48.58 29.30 -13.90
C LEU A 509 -47.88 30.53 -13.26
N SER A 510 -47.07 31.27 -14.02
CA SER A 510 -46.41 32.47 -13.53
C SER A 510 -47.45 33.55 -13.11
N ALA A 511 -48.56 33.68 -13.84
CA ALA A 511 -49.61 34.61 -13.49
C ALA A 511 -50.40 34.22 -12.22
N ALA A 512 -50.46 32.93 -11.88
CA ALA A 512 -51.02 32.43 -10.64
C ALA A 512 -50.10 32.72 -9.46
N GLN A 513 -48.80 32.48 -9.62
CA GLN A 513 -47.75 32.80 -8.64
C GLN A 513 -47.66 34.30 -8.36
N ASP A 514 -47.64 35.17 -9.42
CA ASP A 514 -47.65 36.61 -9.27
C ASP A 514 -48.90 37.10 -8.50
N ALA A 515 -50.06 36.46 -8.71
CA ALA A 515 -51.29 36.79 -8.02
C ALA A 515 -51.24 36.40 -6.54
N ASP A 516 -50.59 35.32 -6.18
CA ASP A 516 -50.39 34.85 -4.80
C ASP A 516 -49.49 35.82 -4.04
N ASP A 517 -48.31 36.17 -4.60
CA ASP A 517 -47.42 37.21 -4.03
C ASP A 517 -48.13 38.54 -3.81
N GLU A 518 -48.99 38.95 -4.75
CA GLU A 518 -49.79 40.16 -4.62
C GLU A 518 -50.87 40.06 -3.52
N LEU A 519 -51.43 38.88 -3.31
CA LEU A 519 -52.38 38.62 -2.24
C LEU A 519 -51.72 38.69 -0.88
N ASP A 520 -50.54 38.09 -0.71
CA ASP A 520 -49.76 38.12 0.53
C ASP A 520 -49.36 39.54 0.89
N GLY A 521 -48.84 40.33 -0.06
CA GLY A 521 -48.53 41.74 0.14
C GLY A 521 -49.72 42.61 0.53
N ALA A 522 -50.92 42.29 -0.03
CA ALA A 522 -52.15 42.98 0.33
C ALA A 522 -52.69 42.55 1.72
N ALA A 523 -52.51 41.29 2.09
CA ALA A 523 -52.89 40.77 3.41
C ALA A 523 -52.03 41.42 4.52
N ASP A 524 -50.72 41.55 4.33
CA ASP A 524 -49.81 42.25 5.25
C ASP A 524 -50.17 43.73 5.40
N ALA A 525 -50.51 44.38 4.31
CA ALA A 525 -50.97 45.78 4.32
C ALA A 525 -52.32 45.93 5.07
N ALA A 526 -53.23 44.98 4.91
CA ALA A 526 -54.52 44.95 5.62
C ALA A 526 -54.32 44.72 7.12
N GLN A 527 -53.44 43.84 7.51
CA GLN A 527 -53.08 43.58 8.92
C GLN A 527 -52.49 44.85 9.54
N THR A 528 -51.56 45.51 8.86
CA THR A 528 -50.95 46.77 9.29
C THR A 528 -51.99 47.89 9.44
N ALA A 529 -52.93 48.02 8.51
CA ALA A 529 -54.00 48.98 8.57
C ALA A 529 -55.01 48.66 9.70
N ALA A 530 -55.31 47.43 9.94
CA ALA A 530 -56.17 46.97 11.05
C ALA A 530 -55.52 47.25 12.40
N ASP A 531 -54.23 47.03 12.56
CA ASP A 531 -53.50 47.34 13.79
C ASP A 531 -53.41 48.85 14.02
N ALA A 532 -53.20 49.63 12.98
CA ALA A 532 -53.25 51.12 13.07
C ALA A 532 -54.62 51.61 13.48
N ALA A 533 -55.68 51.00 12.93
CA ALA A 533 -57.05 51.34 13.31
C ALA A 533 -57.39 50.91 14.76
N ALA A 534 -56.83 49.78 15.23
CA ALA A 534 -57.03 49.34 16.62
C ALA A 534 -56.26 50.22 17.59
N ASN A 535 -55.10 50.73 17.24
CA ASN A 535 -54.23 51.53 18.13
C ASN A 535 -54.63 52.99 18.15
N SER A 536 -55.32 53.51 17.11
CA SER A 536 -55.81 54.87 17.02
C SER A 536 -57.13 54.91 16.25
N PRO A 537 -58.29 54.58 16.91
CA PRO A 537 -59.56 54.51 16.21
C PRO A 537 -60.05 55.87 15.81
N SER A 538 -60.08 56.21 14.55
CA SER A 538 -60.69 57.38 13.89
C SER A 538 -61.54 56.88 12.72
N ALA A 539 -62.48 57.77 12.29
CA ALA A 539 -63.34 57.47 11.11
C ALA A 539 -62.45 57.26 9.84
N GLU A 540 -61.28 57.91 9.80
CA GLU A 540 -60.36 57.86 8.68
C GLU A 540 -59.52 56.59 8.69
N SER A 541 -59.03 56.10 9.88
CA SER A 541 -58.29 54.85 10.02
C SER A 541 -59.19 53.64 9.81
N LEU A 542 -60.41 53.64 10.24
CA LEU A 542 -61.39 52.60 9.97
C LEU A 542 -61.77 52.51 8.49
N SER A 543 -61.91 53.69 7.80
CA SER A 543 -62.18 53.65 6.35
C SER A 543 -61.01 53.29 5.53
N ALA A 544 -59.77 53.48 6.04
CA ALA A 544 -58.56 53.01 5.41
C ALA A 544 -58.43 51.49 5.55
N ALA A 545 -58.62 50.91 6.73
CA ALA A 545 -58.63 49.47 6.96
C ALA A 545 -59.68 48.74 6.12
N GLN A 546 -60.90 49.30 5.98
CA GLN A 546 -61.95 48.77 5.12
C GLN A 546 -61.56 48.75 3.63
N ARG A 547 -60.89 49.81 3.15
CA ARG A 547 -60.40 49.83 1.75
C ARG A 547 -59.30 48.81 1.52
N THR A 548 -58.41 48.65 2.45
CA THR A 548 -57.33 47.63 2.35
C THR A 548 -57.88 46.22 2.41
N LEU A 549 -58.87 45.99 3.24
CA LEU A 549 -59.58 44.68 3.29
C LEU A 549 -60.35 44.38 1.99
N ALA A 550 -61.01 45.40 1.39
CA ALA A 550 -61.62 45.20 0.08
C ALA A 550 -60.62 44.90 -1.04
N SER A 551 -59.41 45.50 -0.97
CA SER A 551 -58.33 45.25 -1.90
C SER A 551 -57.79 43.81 -1.73
N VAL A 552 -57.75 43.27 -0.51
CA VAL A 552 -57.42 41.84 -0.29
C VAL A 552 -58.43 40.92 -0.92
N GLN A 553 -59.72 41.28 -0.78
CA GLN A 553 -60.78 40.46 -1.38
C GLN A 553 -60.76 40.48 -2.91
N ASP A 554 -60.50 41.67 -3.51
CA ASP A 554 -60.35 41.78 -4.97
C ASP A 554 -59.16 40.98 -5.49
N LYS A 555 -58.04 40.99 -4.79
CA LYS A 555 -56.84 40.20 -5.13
C LYS A 555 -57.05 38.73 -4.92
N LYS A 556 -57.73 38.28 -3.88
CA LYS A 556 -58.13 36.91 -3.66
C LYS A 556 -59.04 36.37 -4.77
N ASP A 557 -60.02 37.21 -5.20
CA ASP A 557 -60.89 36.84 -6.31
C ASP A 557 -60.12 36.71 -7.65
N ALA A 558 -59.09 37.58 -7.84
CA ALA A 558 -58.17 37.49 -8.99
C ALA A 558 -57.26 36.25 -8.96
N LEU A 559 -56.73 35.89 -7.78
CA LEU A 559 -55.93 34.64 -7.59
C LEU A 559 -56.79 33.41 -7.89
N TYR A 560 -58.03 33.37 -7.33
CA TYR A 560 -58.95 32.24 -7.58
C TYR A 560 -59.31 32.09 -9.05
N ALA A 561 -59.50 33.21 -9.79
CA ALA A 561 -59.73 33.12 -11.21
C ALA A 561 -58.52 32.53 -11.97
N ARG A 562 -57.29 32.87 -11.55
CA ARG A 562 -56.06 32.32 -12.15
C ARG A 562 -55.88 30.87 -11.80
N LEU A 563 -56.17 30.46 -10.55
CA LEU A 563 -56.14 29.07 -10.14
C LEU A 563 -57.21 28.22 -10.85
N ASP A 564 -58.40 28.83 -11.14
CA ASP A 564 -59.42 28.18 -11.98
C ASP A 564 -58.93 27.93 -13.42
N ASP A 565 -58.19 28.90 -14.01
CA ASP A 565 -57.57 28.76 -15.33
C ASP A 565 -56.51 27.62 -15.33
N VAL A 566 -55.70 27.49 -14.25
CA VAL A 566 -54.76 26.40 -14.07
C VAL A 566 -55.45 25.06 -13.83
N ALA A 567 -56.50 25.03 -12.99
CA ALA A 567 -57.29 23.82 -12.72
C ALA A 567 -58.01 23.32 -13.98
N ASP A 568 -58.56 24.24 -14.79
CA ASP A 568 -59.16 23.88 -16.11
C ASP A 568 -58.14 23.32 -17.07
N ALA A 569 -56.89 23.84 -17.09
CA ALA A 569 -55.81 23.34 -17.92
C ALA A 569 -55.32 21.94 -17.48
N LEU A 570 -55.44 21.63 -16.18
CA LEU A 570 -55.05 20.33 -15.60
C LEU A 570 -56.21 19.34 -15.58
N GLU A 571 -57.42 19.73 -16.00
CA GLU A 571 -58.64 18.96 -15.91
C GLU A 571 -58.91 18.44 -14.46
N CYS A 572 -58.61 19.28 -13.46
CA CYS A 572 -58.82 19.00 -12.04
C CYS A 572 -59.65 20.07 -11.33
N ASP A 573 -59.96 19.96 -10.05
CA ASP A 573 -60.55 21.01 -9.26
C ASP A 573 -59.52 21.98 -8.71
N ARG A 574 -59.97 23.14 -8.22
CA ARG A 574 -59.08 24.22 -7.72
C ARG A 574 -58.26 23.75 -6.53
N ASP A 575 -58.85 22.97 -5.61
CA ASP A 575 -58.17 22.50 -4.41
C ASP A 575 -57.04 21.54 -4.80
N GLU A 576 -57.26 20.67 -5.77
CA GLU A 576 -56.22 19.77 -6.34
C GLU A 576 -55.14 20.56 -7.06
N ALA A 577 -55.48 21.65 -7.77
CA ALA A 577 -54.47 22.50 -8.43
C ALA A 577 -53.58 23.23 -7.39
N ILE A 578 -54.15 23.66 -6.27
CA ILE A 578 -53.43 24.27 -5.15
C ILE A 578 -52.47 23.22 -4.55
N ASP A 579 -52.96 22.04 -4.24
CA ASP A 579 -52.15 20.93 -3.68
C ASP A 579 -50.97 20.61 -4.59
N LEU A 580 -51.18 20.56 -5.91
CA LEU A 580 -50.10 20.33 -6.88
C LEU A 580 -49.08 21.46 -6.91
N ILE A 581 -49.50 22.71 -6.88
CA ILE A 581 -48.61 23.89 -6.83
C ILE A 581 -47.80 23.86 -5.52
N GLU A 582 -48.47 23.55 -4.41
CA GLU A 582 -47.84 23.48 -3.08
C GLU A 582 -46.83 22.32 -2.98
N ALA A 583 -47.16 21.16 -3.53
CA ALA A 583 -46.27 20.01 -3.60
C ALA A 583 -45.02 20.33 -4.47
N ALA A 584 -45.25 20.93 -5.64
CA ALA A 584 -44.14 21.29 -6.52
C ALA A 584 -43.28 22.45 -5.97
N SER A 585 -43.83 23.39 -5.22
CA SER A 585 -43.07 24.51 -4.63
C SER A 585 -42.14 24.09 -3.50
N LYS A 586 -42.33 22.88 -2.93
CA LYS A 586 -41.40 22.29 -1.96
C LYS A 586 -40.11 21.77 -2.63
N ILE A 587 -40.10 21.65 -3.95
CA ILE A 587 -38.88 21.38 -4.71
C ILE A 587 -38.10 22.71 -4.76
N ASP A 588 -36.91 22.76 -4.17
CA ASP A 588 -36.09 23.95 -4.11
C ASP A 588 -35.69 24.38 -5.53
N ALA A 589 -36.28 25.52 -5.99
CA ALA A 589 -36.11 25.98 -7.35
C ALA A 589 -34.67 26.44 -7.69
N ASP A 590 -33.86 26.76 -6.67
CA ASP A 590 -32.45 27.08 -6.85
C ASP A 590 -31.57 25.83 -6.98
N ASN A 591 -32.14 24.66 -6.82
CA ASN A 591 -31.50 23.37 -6.90
C ASN A 591 -32.06 22.55 -8.08
N ASP A 592 -31.85 23.07 -9.29
CA ASP A 592 -32.22 22.40 -10.56
C ASP A 592 -31.68 20.95 -10.68
N ASP A 593 -30.78 20.53 -9.76
CA ASP A 593 -30.14 19.25 -9.69
C ASP A 593 -30.76 18.28 -8.64
N ILE A 594 -31.77 18.67 -7.86
CA ILE A 594 -32.54 17.73 -7.03
C ILE A 594 -33.57 17.02 -7.90
N HIS A 595 -33.10 16.22 -8.82
CA HIS A 595 -33.90 15.13 -9.30
C HIS A 595 -33.95 14.08 -8.18
N PRO A 596 -35.13 13.72 -7.66
CA PRO A 596 -35.26 12.49 -6.89
C PRO A 596 -34.75 11.39 -7.78
N VAL A 597 -33.78 10.69 -7.32
CA VAL A 597 -32.98 9.69 -8.02
C VAL A 597 -33.65 9.32 -9.33
N ASN A 598 -33.19 9.89 -10.41
CA ASN A 598 -33.76 9.77 -11.75
C ASN A 598 -34.45 8.43 -11.99
N THR A 599 -35.62 8.24 -11.36
CA THR A 599 -36.46 7.05 -11.48
C THR A 599 -36.84 6.81 -12.92
N THR A 600 -36.92 7.90 -13.71
CA THR A 600 -37.13 7.83 -15.16
C THR A 600 -35.95 7.25 -15.93
N ASP A 601 -34.71 7.52 -15.53
CA ASP A 601 -33.50 7.07 -16.24
C ASP A 601 -33.02 5.67 -15.82
N ASN A 602 -33.26 5.28 -14.57
CA ASN A 602 -32.92 3.93 -14.12
C ASN A 602 -33.88 2.87 -14.66
N GLY A 603 -35.17 3.16 -14.68
CA GLY A 603 -36.23 2.21 -15.13
C GLY A 603 -36.42 1.00 -14.21
N ALA A 604 -37.60 0.40 -14.25
CA ALA A 604 -37.93 -0.71 -13.37
C ALA A 604 -37.00 -1.93 -13.49
N ALA A 605 -36.40 -2.16 -14.66
CA ALA A 605 -35.50 -3.29 -14.88
C ALA A 605 -34.16 -3.12 -14.17
N LYS A 606 -33.59 -1.90 -14.16
CA LYS A 606 -32.34 -1.60 -13.45
C LYS A 606 -32.55 -1.60 -11.93
N ILE A 607 -33.63 -0.96 -11.47
CA ILE A 607 -34.01 -0.97 -10.05
C ILE A 607 -34.17 -2.38 -9.52
N ALA A 608 -34.88 -3.25 -10.29
CA ALA A 608 -35.07 -4.65 -9.93
C ALA A 608 -33.76 -5.46 -9.92
N GLN A 609 -32.70 -4.98 -10.54
CA GLN A 609 -31.38 -5.62 -10.54
C GLN A 609 -30.46 -5.10 -9.45
N ALA A 610 -30.64 -3.91 -8.96
CA ALA A 610 -29.84 -3.37 -7.87
C ALA A 610 -30.19 -4.06 -6.53
N GLU A 611 -29.16 -4.44 -5.78
CA GLU A 611 -29.33 -4.94 -4.42
C GLU A 611 -28.64 -3.99 -3.44
N LYS A 612 -29.32 -3.70 -2.33
CA LYS A 612 -28.81 -2.89 -1.23
C LYS A 612 -27.79 -3.66 -0.42
N TYR A 613 -26.77 -2.96 0.05
CA TYR A 613 -25.88 -3.45 1.09
C TYR A 613 -25.52 -2.32 2.06
N ALA A 614 -25.04 -2.71 3.23
CA ALA A 614 -24.42 -1.79 4.18
C ALA A 614 -22.96 -2.19 4.39
N VAL A 615 -22.07 -1.23 4.60
CA VAL A 615 -20.66 -1.48 4.91
C VAL A 615 -20.17 -0.52 5.97
N TYR A 616 -19.35 -1.05 6.89
CA TYR A 616 -18.68 -0.25 7.91
C TYR A 616 -17.28 -0.79 8.17
N GLN A 617 -16.31 0.09 8.41
CA GLN A 617 -14.91 -0.27 8.61
C GLN A 617 -14.55 -0.31 10.09
N LEU A 618 -13.99 -1.42 10.52
CA LEU A 618 -13.48 -1.62 11.87
C LEU A 618 -11.97 -1.93 11.83
N GLN A 619 -11.29 -1.73 12.95
CA GLN A 619 -9.86 -1.97 13.09
C GLN A 619 -9.60 -3.23 13.92
N TYR A 620 -8.69 -4.05 13.46
CA TYR A 620 -8.20 -5.23 14.17
C TYR A 620 -6.73 -5.04 14.54
N ASP A 621 -6.39 -5.11 15.82
CA ASP A 621 -4.99 -5.09 16.28
C ASP A 621 -4.31 -6.40 15.86
N ARG A 622 -3.29 -6.32 14.99
CA ARG A 622 -2.51 -7.48 14.50
C ARG A 622 -1.63 -8.10 15.58
N GLY A 623 -1.47 -7.45 16.71
CA GLY A 623 -0.61 -7.87 17.81
C GLY A 623 0.89 -7.66 17.56
N ASP A 624 1.68 -7.79 18.64
CA ASP A 624 3.16 -7.72 18.61
C ASP A 624 3.74 -6.44 17.96
N GLY A 625 2.95 -5.34 17.92
CA GLY A 625 3.38 -4.06 17.33
C GLY A 625 3.37 -4.04 15.79
N ASN A 626 2.60 -4.95 15.16
CA ASN A 626 2.44 -5.00 13.70
C ASN A 626 1.39 -4.00 13.16
N GLY A 627 0.86 -3.11 14.00
CA GLY A 627 -0.17 -2.14 13.62
C GLY A 627 -1.58 -2.73 13.56
N GLU A 628 -2.49 -1.96 12.99
CA GLU A 628 -3.91 -2.32 12.88
C GLU A 628 -4.27 -2.73 11.44
N GLU A 629 -5.24 -3.62 11.31
CA GLU A 629 -5.83 -4.08 10.06
C GLU A 629 -7.21 -3.48 9.90
N THR A 630 -7.47 -2.82 8.79
CA THR A 630 -8.82 -2.38 8.47
C THR A 630 -9.63 -3.55 7.92
N ILE A 631 -10.76 -3.85 8.53
CA ILE A 631 -11.68 -4.92 8.15
C ILE A 631 -13.04 -4.29 7.85
N SER A 632 -13.52 -4.47 6.61
CA SER A 632 -14.86 -4.03 6.25
C SER A 632 -15.88 -5.10 6.63
N VAL A 633 -16.90 -4.68 7.37
CA VAL A 633 -18.06 -5.51 7.73
C VAL A 633 -19.17 -5.17 6.76
N TYR A 634 -19.69 -6.18 6.07
CA TYR A 634 -20.76 -6.05 5.09
C TYR A 634 -22.07 -6.62 5.63
N GLY A 635 -23.12 -5.81 5.59
CA GLY A 635 -24.51 -6.21 5.77
C GLY A 635 -25.14 -6.49 4.40
N VAL A 636 -25.47 -7.74 4.10
CA VAL A 636 -25.95 -8.15 2.78
C VAL A 636 -27.27 -8.91 2.86
N SER A 637 -28.02 -8.96 1.76
CA SER A 637 -29.28 -9.73 1.71
C SER A 637 -28.98 -11.23 1.84
N PRO A 638 -29.68 -11.97 2.71
CA PRO A 638 -29.51 -13.43 2.85
C PRO A 638 -29.75 -14.24 1.57
N ASN A 639 -30.50 -13.68 0.62
CA ASN A 639 -30.82 -14.31 -0.66
C ASN A 639 -30.21 -13.53 -1.85
N SER A 640 -29.06 -12.92 -1.65
CA SER A 640 -28.41 -12.14 -2.69
C SER A 640 -28.06 -12.99 -3.91
N ARG A 641 -28.29 -12.41 -5.09
CA ARG A 641 -27.84 -12.97 -6.37
C ARG A 641 -26.40 -12.63 -6.71
N TYR A 642 -25.82 -11.63 -6.04
CA TYR A 642 -24.46 -11.16 -6.26
C TYR A 642 -23.47 -11.90 -5.37
N TRP A 643 -23.72 -12.02 -4.07
CA TRP A 643 -22.89 -12.78 -3.14
C TRP A 643 -23.20 -14.28 -3.22
N LYS A 644 -22.89 -14.89 -4.37
CA LYS A 644 -23.23 -16.30 -4.66
C LYS A 644 -22.53 -17.27 -3.72
N GLY A 645 -23.31 -18.08 -3.03
CA GLY A 645 -22.80 -19.09 -2.10
C GLY A 645 -22.43 -18.55 -0.71
N LEU A 646 -22.66 -17.28 -0.46
CA LEU A 646 -22.58 -16.69 0.87
C LEU A 646 -23.89 -17.02 1.63
N ASP A 647 -23.78 -17.58 2.83
CA ASP A 647 -24.92 -17.93 3.70
C ASP A 647 -24.83 -17.14 4.99
N VAL A 648 -25.52 -16.02 5.04
CA VAL A 648 -25.59 -15.09 6.19
C VAL A 648 -26.95 -15.19 6.93
N GLY A 649 -27.73 -16.23 6.66
CA GLY A 649 -29.01 -16.44 7.36
C GLY A 649 -28.84 -16.86 8.81
N ASP A 650 -29.89 -16.70 9.59
CA ASP A 650 -30.00 -17.17 10.98
C ASP A 650 -28.92 -16.60 11.93
N GLY A 651 -28.52 -15.32 11.77
CA GLY A 651 -27.54 -14.64 12.63
C GLY A 651 -26.09 -15.11 12.42
N ARG A 652 -25.76 -15.64 11.25
CA ARG A 652 -24.41 -16.11 10.90
C ARG A 652 -23.50 -14.98 10.51
N VAL A 653 -22.31 -14.97 11.12
CA VAL A 653 -21.19 -14.11 10.73
C VAL A 653 -20.22 -14.93 9.89
N VAL A 654 -19.95 -14.50 8.67
CA VAL A 654 -19.08 -15.18 7.72
C VAL A 654 -17.80 -14.36 7.51
N PHE A 655 -16.66 -15.03 7.58
CA PHE A 655 -15.35 -14.40 7.49
C PHE A 655 -14.72 -14.63 6.12
N GLY A 656 -14.10 -13.62 5.57
CA GLY A 656 -13.37 -13.68 4.32
C GLY A 656 -12.19 -14.67 4.38
N GLY A 657 -11.93 -15.34 3.27
CA GLY A 657 -10.86 -16.34 3.19
C GLY A 657 -9.47 -15.78 3.50
N GLY A 658 -9.24 -14.51 3.22
CA GLY A 658 -7.99 -13.79 3.50
C GLY A 658 -7.73 -13.61 4.99
N LEU A 659 -8.75 -13.24 5.75
CA LEU A 659 -8.67 -13.11 7.21
C LEU A 659 -8.25 -14.43 7.86
N LEU A 660 -8.86 -15.54 7.42
CA LEU A 660 -8.57 -16.86 7.96
C LEU A 660 -7.17 -17.36 7.56
N ASP A 661 -6.74 -17.07 6.33
CA ASP A 661 -5.40 -17.44 5.86
C ASP A 661 -4.32 -16.64 6.58
N LYS A 662 -4.54 -15.35 6.79
CA LYS A 662 -3.58 -14.43 7.44
C LYS A 662 -3.46 -14.68 8.93
N PHE A 663 -4.57 -14.65 9.65
CA PHE A 663 -4.59 -14.70 11.12
C PHE A 663 -4.74 -16.13 11.67
N GLY A 664 -5.26 -17.05 10.89
CA GLY A 664 -5.40 -18.45 11.28
C GLY A 664 -6.35 -18.67 12.46
N TRP A 665 -7.42 -17.87 12.54
CA TRP A 665 -8.41 -17.98 13.63
C TRP A 665 -9.03 -19.38 13.71
N SER A 666 -9.29 -19.81 14.94
CA SER A 666 -9.83 -21.12 15.25
C SER A 666 -11.34 -21.04 15.51
N GLU A 667 -12.06 -22.10 15.19
CA GLU A 667 -13.49 -22.25 15.50
C GLU A 667 -13.79 -21.93 16.98
N GLY A 668 -14.78 -21.05 17.21
CA GLY A 668 -15.15 -20.54 18.54
C GLY A 668 -14.29 -19.38 19.04
N GLN A 669 -13.35 -18.88 18.24
CA GLN A 669 -12.54 -17.72 18.62
C GLN A 669 -13.36 -16.43 18.42
N LYS A 670 -13.31 -15.58 19.44
CA LYS A 670 -13.86 -14.23 19.37
C LYS A 670 -12.80 -13.28 18.82
N VAL A 671 -13.19 -12.51 17.83
CA VAL A 671 -12.39 -11.47 17.20
C VAL A 671 -12.88 -10.14 17.72
N GLU A 672 -12.02 -9.42 18.41
CA GLU A 672 -12.30 -8.08 18.92
C GLU A 672 -11.91 -7.06 17.85
N LEU A 673 -12.89 -6.26 17.44
CA LEU A 673 -12.73 -5.22 16.43
C LEU A 673 -13.02 -3.88 17.10
N ARG A 674 -12.18 -2.89 16.86
CA ARG A 674 -12.31 -1.54 17.38
C ARG A 674 -12.96 -0.64 16.34
N ASP A 675 -13.87 0.20 16.78
CA ASP A 675 -14.35 1.29 15.95
C ASP A 675 -13.23 2.31 15.71
N LYS A 676 -13.18 2.86 14.50
CA LYS A 676 -12.16 3.84 14.12
C LYS A 676 -12.50 5.24 14.63
N TYR A 677 -13.79 5.54 14.71
CA TYR A 677 -14.31 6.87 15.00
C TYR A 677 -14.99 6.95 16.38
N GLU A 678 -15.38 5.81 16.94
CA GLU A 678 -16.01 5.73 18.26
C GLU A 678 -15.14 4.92 19.24
N ALA A 679 -15.16 5.26 20.52
CA ALA A 679 -14.50 4.48 21.58
C ALA A 679 -15.25 3.15 21.86
N ARG A 680 -15.64 2.42 20.84
CA ARG A 680 -16.48 1.22 20.92
C ARG A 680 -15.76 0.00 20.35
N ASN A 681 -15.94 -1.15 20.98
CA ASN A 681 -15.39 -2.42 20.52
C ASN A 681 -16.53 -3.39 20.20
N TYR A 682 -16.36 -4.15 19.13
CA TYR A 682 -17.27 -5.18 18.66
C TYR A 682 -16.60 -6.55 18.77
N SER A 683 -17.33 -7.54 19.26
CA SER A 683 -16.83 -8.90 19.44
C SER A 683 -17.60 -9.86 18.55
N LEU A 684 -16.95 -10.39 17.51
CA LEU A 684 -17.53 -11.31 16.55
C LEU A 684 -16.92 -12.71 16.72
N GLU A 685 -17.75 -13.77 16.73
CA GLU A 685 -17.31 -15.15 16.90
C GLU A 685 -17.18 -15.86 15.56
N TYR A 686 -15.99 -16.45 15.29
CA TYR A 686 -15.80 -17.31 14.13
C TYR A 686 -16.35 -18.71 14.39
N ALA A 687 -17.48 -19.05 13.80
CA ALA A 687 -18.21 -20.29 14.05
C ALA A 687 -17.69 -21.54 13.29
N GLY A 688 -16.57 -21.42 12.58
CA GLY A 688 -15.90 -22.52 11.91
C GLY A 688 -15.95 -22.49 10.38
N LYS A 689 -15.52 -23.57 9.73
CA LYS A 689 -15.28 -23.61 8.27
C LYS A 689 -16.51 -23.36 7.39
N ASP A 690 -17.69 -23.63 7.89
CA ASP A 690 -18.94 -23.36 7.18
C ASP A 690 -19.31 -21.86 7.19
N CYS A 691 -18.56 -21.06 7.95
CA CYS A 691 -18.66 -19.60 8.03
C CYS A 691 -17.41 -18.92 7.40
N ALA A 692 -16.89 -19.48 6.31
CA ALA A 692 -15.81 -18.92 5.50
C ALA A 692 -16.28 -18.75 4.05
N TRP A 693 -15.99 -17.59 3.45
CA TRP A 693 -16.35 -17.28 2.07
C TRP A 693 -15.28 -16.42 1.38
N GLY A 694 -15.34 -16.35 0.06
CA GLY A 694 -14.45 -15.52 -0.72
C GLY A 694 -13.07 -16.11 -0.97
N SER A 695 -12.22 -15.35 -1.65
CA SER A 695 -10.84 -15.71 -1.98
C SER A 695 -9.93 -15.54 -0.77
N LYS A 696 -8.68 -15.97 -0.89
CA LYS A 696 -7.66 -15.69 0.14
C LYS A 696 -7.20 -14.23 0.18
N SER A 697 -7.65 -13.41 -0.74
CA SER A 697 -7.42 -11.96 -0.71
C SER A 697 -8.58 -11.20 -0.08
N ASP A 698 -9.69 -11.89 0.23
CA ASP A 698 -10.88 -11.30 0.83
C ASP A 698 -10.66 -11.07 2.34
N MET A 699 -10.61 -9.81 2.73
CA MET A 699 -10.35 -9.35 4.10
C MET A 699 -11.60 -8.82 4.79
N ASN A 700 -12.79 -9.21 4.32
CA ASN A 700 -14.06 -8.70 4.81
C ASN A 700 -14.77 -9.68 5.75
N ILE A 701 -15.74 -9.16 6.50
CA ILE A 701 -16.69 -9.94 7.29
C ILE A 701 -18.07 -9.68 6.74
N TYR A 702 -18.90 -10.70 6.72
CA TYR A 702 -20.25 -10.64 6.14
C TYR A 702 -21.29 -11.12 7.13
N MET A 703 -22.43 -10.44 7.17
CA MET A 703 -23.61 -10.80 7.95
C MET A 703 -24.89 -10.37 7.22
N SER A 704 -26.04 -10.73 7.72
CA SER A 704 -27.28 -10.20 7.15
C SER A 704 -27.37 -8.69 7.38
N ILE A 705 -28.02 -7.96 6.47
CA ILE A 705 -28.21 -6.51 6.63
C ILE A 705 -28.99 -6.16 7.88
N ASP A 706 -29.90 -7.06 8.30
CA ASP A 706 -30.66 -6.88 9.53
C ASP A 706 -29.75 -7.02 10.77
N ASP A 707 -28.89 -8.07 10.80
CA ASP A 707 -27.93 -8.26 11.89
C ASP A 707 -26.88 -7.13 11.93
N PHE A 708 -26.48 -6.62 10.75
CA PHE A 708 -25.59 -5.46 10.63
C PHE A 708 -26.21 -4.22 11.26
N ASN A 709 -27.46 -3.90 10.90
CA ASN A 709 -28.16 -2.73 11.44
C ASN A 709 -28.40 -2.85 12.94
N GLU A 710 -28.70 -4.06 13.46
CA GLU A 710 -28.78 -4.30 14.90
C GLU A 710 -27.43 -4.11 15.61
N LEU A 711 -26.34 -4.62 15.02
CA LEU A 711 -24.99 -4.55 15.57
C LEU A 711 -24.51 -3.10 15.73
N PHE A 712 -24.73 -2.28 14.70
CA PHE A 712 -24.26 -0.89 14.68
C PHE A 712 -25.29 0.10 15.21
N GLY A 713 -26.52 -0.37 15.54
CA GLY A 713 -27.57 0.47 16.12
C GLY A 713 -28.24 1.39 15.09
N ASN A 714 -28.18 1.01 13.81
CA ASN A 714 -28.81 1.73 12.72
C ASN A 714 -30.32 1.46 12.65
N ASP A 715 -31.03 2.30 11.93
CA ASP A 715 -32.42 2.03 11.56
C ASP A 715 -32.53 0.73 10.73
N ALA A 716 -33.60 -0.03 10.91
CA ALA A 716 -33.80 -1.33 10.24
C ALA A 716 -33.79 -1.24 8.69
N ALA A 717 -34.04 -0.05 8.14
CA ALA A 717 -33.99 0.20 6.69
C ALA A 717 -32.67 0.80 6.21
N TYR A 718 -31.68 0.95 7.08
CA TYR A 718 -30.39 1.57 6.74
C TYR A 718 -29.62 0.73 5.72
N PHE A 719 -29.02 1.42 4.78
CA PHE A 719 -28.03 0.94 3.81
C PHE A 719 -27.19 2.11 3.32
N ASN A 720 -25.98 1.84 2.84
CA ASN A 720 -25.10 2.85 2.27
C ASN A 720 -24.42 2.39 0.99
N GLY A 721 -25.03 1.45 0.26
CA GLY A 721 -24.52 1.04 -1.04
C GLY A 721 -25.50 0.23 -1.87
N TYR A 722 -25.21 0.18 -3.17
CA TYR A 722 -25.86 -0.67 -4.15
C TYR A 722 -24.85 -1.50 -4.92
N VAL A 723 -25.21 -2.74 -5.26
CA VAL A 723 -24.54 -3.54 -6.28
C VAL A 723 -25.47 -3.77 -7.46
N SER A 724 -24.94 -3.64 -8.68
CA SER A 724 -25.71 -3.80 -9.91
C SER A 724 -24.80 -4.22 -11.09
N ASP A 725 -25.33 -5.07 -12.00
CA ASP A 725 -24.67 -5.34 -13.27
C ASP A 725 -24.96 -4.25 -14.33
N GLU A 726 -25.93 -3.38 -14.05
CA GLU A 726 -26.29 -2.26 -14.92
C GLU A 726 -25.87 -0.94 -14.26
N LYS A 727 -25.35 -0.02 -15.04
CA LYS A 727 -24.99 1.31 -14.53
C LYS A 727 -26.24 2.05 -14.07
N LEU A 728 -26.23 2.47 -12.79
CA LEU A 728 -27.27 3.28 -12.17
C LEU A 728 -26.96 4.77 -12.41
N ASN A 729 -28.00 5.57 -12.58
CA ASN A 729 -27.90 7.02 -12.58
C ASN A 729 -28.20 7.52 -11.16
N LEU A 730 -27.16 7.82 -10.40
CA LEU A 730 -27.25 8.32 -9.04
C LEU A 730 -26.84 9.80 -9.00
N ASP A 731 -27.48 10.57 -8.13
CA ASP A 731 -27.14 11.96 -7.92
C ASP A 731 -25.75 12.06 -7.24
N ALA A 732 -24.86 12.89 -7.82
CA ALA A 732 -23.49 13.04 -7.36
C ALA A 732 -23.37 13.55 -5.90
N ARG A 733 -24.41 14.15 -5.35
CA ARG A 733 -24.44 14.62 -3.95
C ARG A 733 -24.52 13.47 -2.96
N PHE A 734 -25.22 12.39 -3.31
CA PHE A 734 -25.45 11.21 -2.46
C PHE A 734 -24.48 10.07 -2.75
N PHE A 735 -23.61 10.26 -3.73
CA PHE A 735 -22.76 9.22 -4.27
C PHE A 735 -21.31 9.50 -3.91
N ALA A 736 -20.65 8.56 -3.22
CA ALA A 736 -19.24 8.64 -2.87
C ALA A 736 -18.35 8.02 -3.95
N GLY A 737 -18.74 6.87 -4.51
CA GLY A 737 -17.94 6.18 -5.53
C GLY A 737 -18.70 5.07 -6.25
N ASP A 738 -18.26 4.77 -7.48
CA ASP A 738 -18.66 3.61 -8.27
C ASP A 738 -17.40 2.80 -8.56
N THR A 739 -17.27 1.65 -7.92
CA THR A 739 -16.13 0.75 -8.12
C THR A 739 -16.49 -0.28 -9.17
N THR A 740 -15.70 -0.33 -10.24
CA THR A 740 -15.88 -1.25 -11.35
C THR A 740 -14.69 -2.21 -11.52
N PRO A 741 -14.86 -3.37 -12.21
CA PRO A 741 -13.74 -4.25 -12.54
C PRO A 741 -12.61 -3.57 -13.34
N ASP A 742 -12.97 -2.59 -14.20
CA ASP A 742 -11.97 -1.83 -14.95
C ASP A 742 -11.15 -0.90 -14.05
N ASP A 743 -11.76 -0.32 -13.01
CA ASP A 743 -11.04 0.46 -12.00
C ASP A 743 -10.07 -0.43 -11.23
N MET A 744 -10.52 -1.60 -10.79
CA MET A 744 -9.66 -2.58 -10.09
C MET A 744 -8.49 -3.04 -10.97
N ARG A 745 -8.73 -3.25 -12.25
CA ARG A 745 -7.68 -3.58 -13.22
C ARG A 745 -6.69 -2.44 -13.40
N ALA A 746 -7.16 -1.21 -13.56
CA ALA A 746 -6.31 -0.03 -13.70
C ALA A 746 -5.39 0.16 -12.47
N VAL A 747 -5.92 -0.09 -11.29
CA VAL A 747 -5.17 -0.12 -10.01
C VAL A 747 -4.08 -1.18 -10.04
N GLY A 748 -4.44 -2.41 -10.39
CA GLY A 748 -3.49 -3.51 -10.48
C GLY A 748 -2.36 -3.22 -11.47
N ASP A 749 -2.69 -2.70 -12.65
CA ASP A 749 -1.73 -2.35 -13.70
C ASP A 749 -0.82 -1.18 -13.26
N GLN A 750 -1.36 -0.17 -12.59
CA GLN A 750 -0.59 0.95 -12.05
C GLN A 750 0.42 0.44 -11.00
N PHE A 751 -0.03 -0.39 -10.06
CA PHE A 751 0.81 -0.97 -9.01
C PHE A 751 1.94 -1.83 -9.60
N ILE A 752 1.64 -2.72 -10.55
CA ILE A 752 2.62 -3.56 -11.24
C ILE A 752 3.60 -2.68 -12.05
N GLY A 753 3.10 -1.65 -12.73
CA GLY A 753 3.91 -0.71 -13.51
C GLY A 753 4.96 -0.01 -12.67
N MET A 754 4.57 0.54 -11.53
CA MET A 754 5.47 1.21 -10.58
C MET A 754 6.55 0.27 -10.02
N MET A 755 6.19 -0.97 -9.71
CA MET A 755 7.11 -1.95 -9.12
C MET A 755 8.00 -2.67 -10.14
N SER A 756 7.69 -2.63 -11.43
CA SER A 756 8.34 -3.44 -12.47
C SER A 756 9.86 -3.24 -12.55
N ASP A 757 10.31 -1.99 -12.50
CA ASP A 757 11.75 -1.65 -12.55
C ASP A 757 12.49 -2.12 -11.28
N MET A 758 11.86 -2.00 -10.12
CA MET A 758 12.40 -2.48 -8.85
C MET A 758 12.52 -4.01 -8.85
N ILE A 759 11.49 -4.71 -9.30
CA ILE A 759 11.49 -6.19 -9.40
C ILE A 759 12.61 -6.65 -10.36
N GLY A 760 12.76 -5.99 -11.50
CA GLY A 760 13.85 -6.26 -12.45
C GLY A 760 15.23 -6.12 -11.81
N MET A 761 15.45 -5.07 -11.03
CA MET A 761 16.70 -4.86 -10.30
C MET A 761 16.92 -5.92 -9.20
N MET A 762 15.87 -6.31 -8.46
CA MET A 762 15.94 -7.35 -7.44
C MET A 762 16.29 -8.72 -8.05
N VAL A 763 15.65 -9.10 -9.16
CA VAL A 763 15.97 -10.33 -9.89
C VAL A 763 17.42 -10.32 -10.38
N GLY A 764 17.86 -9.22 -10.97
CA GLY A 764 19.24 -9.04 -11.43
C GLY A 764 20.26 -9.25 -10.31
N LEU A 765 19.99 -8.68 -9.14
CA LEU A 765 20.84 -8.86 -7.96
C LEU A 765 20.77 -10.28 -7.42
N ALA A 766 19.60 -10.88 -7.33
CA ALA A 766 19.45 -12.28 -6.89
C ALA A 766 20.29 -13.23 -7.77
N VAL A 767 20.24 -13.04 -9.09
CA VAL A 767 21.10 -13.79 -10.04
C VAL A 767 22.57 -13.52 -9.79
N PHE A 768 22.97 -12.28 -9.55
CA PHE A 768 24.36 -11.93 -9.26
C PHE A 768 24.86 -12.55 -7.95
N ILE A 769 24.09 -12.45 -6.88
CA ILE A 769 24.41 -13.10 -5.58
C ILE A 769 24.47 -14.62 -5.75
N PHE A 770 23.51 -15.23 -6.47
CA PHE A 770 23.49 -16.66 -6.75
C PHE A 770 24.75 -17.10 -7.52
N LEU A 771 25.19 -16.33 -8.51
CA LEU A 771 26.41 -16.60 -9.27
C LEU A 771 27.65 -16.60 -8.35
N LEU A 772 27.81 -15.57 -7.53
CA LEU A 772 28.93 -15.47 -6.59
C LEU A 772 28.89 -16.63 -5.58
N PHE A 773 27.72 -16.93 -5.08
CA PHE A 773 27.50 -18.01 -4.14
C PHE A 773 27.87 -19.36 -4.74
N MET A 774 27.37 -19.68 -5.94
CA MET A 774 27.70 -20.89 -6.67
C MET A 774 29.20 -21.00 -6.98
N TYR A 775 29.85 -19.89 -7.33
CA TYR A 775 31.30 -19.84 -7.55
C TYR A 775 32.06 -20.23 -6.28
N LEU A 776 31.73 -19.64 -5.14
CA LEU A 776 32.39 -19.86 -3.86
C LEU A 776 32.18 -21.29 -3.36
N LEU A 777 30.98 -21.83 -3.43
CA LEU A 777 30.68 -23.20 -3.01
C LEU A 777 31.32 -24.24 -3.92
N THR A 778 31.22 -24.10 -5.22
CA THR A 778 31.80 -25.02 -6.17
C THR A 778 33.31 -25.01 -6.07
N LYS A 779 33.91 -23.82 -5.86
CA LYS A 779 35.36 -23.69 -5.62
C LYS A 779 35.77 -24.45 -4.36
N ALA A 780 35.03 -24.31 -3.25
CA ALA A 780 35.32 -25.01 -2.01
C ALA A 780 35.28 -26.52 -2.19
N VAL A 781 34.33 -27.08 -2.97
CA VAL A 781 34.24 -28.52 -3.27
C VAL A 781 35.42 -28.99 -4.13
N ILE A 782 35.84 -28.17 -5.12
CA ILE A 782 37.00 -28.54 -5.99
C ILE A 782 38.32 -28.47 -5.20
N ASP A 783 38.52 -27.44 -4.39
CA ASP A 783 39.71 -27.26 -3.55
C ASP A 783 39.82 -28.42 -2.55
N HIS A 784 38.72 -28.86 -1.97
CA HIS A 784 38.69 -30.06 -1.11
C HIS A 784 39.02 -31.37 -1.86
N SER A 785 38.71 -31.43 -3.16
CA SER A 785 39.00 -32.59 -4.02
C SER A 785 40.38 -32.53 -4.69
N ALA A 786 41.13 -31.44 -4.52
CA ALA A 786 42.39 -31.15 -5.25
C ALA A 786 43.42 -32.27 -5.12
N ARG A 787 43.50 -32.89 -3.91
CA ARG A 787 44.43 -34.02 -3.65
C ARG A 787 44.06 -35.23 -4.44
N SER A 788 42.79 -35.63 -4.52
CA SER A 788 42.33 -36.74 -5.33
C SER A 788 42.55 -36.50 -6.82
N ILE A 789 42.43 -35.25 -7.25
CA ILE A 789 42.74 -34.82 -8.62
C ILE A 789 44.25 -34.97 -8.92
N SER A 790 45.13 -34.56 -7.98
CA SER A 790 46.58 -34.73 -8.13
C SER A 790 46.99 -36.19 -8.22
N TYR A 791 46.41 -37.10 -7.41
CA TYR A 791 46.70 -38.55 -7.53
C TYR A 791 46.29 -39.09 -8.88
N MET A 792 45.14 -38.67 -9.45
CA MET A 792 44.76 -39.14 -10.78
C MET A 792 45.71 -38.64 -11.88
N LYS A 793 46.25 -37.41 -11.75
CA LYS A 793 47.29 -36.90 -12.66
C LYS A 793 48.57 -37.74 -12.57
N VAL A 794 48.98 -38.15 -11.37
CA VAL A 794 50.14 -39.04 -11.16
C VAL A 794 49.89 -40.44 -11.80
N PHE A 795 48.66 -40.95 -11.78
CA PHE A 795 48.26 -42.18 -12.45
C PHE A 795 48.12 -42.06 -13.98
N GLY A 796 48.46 -40.89 -14.58
CA GLY A 796 48.50 -40.68 -16.02
C GLY A 796 47.18 -40.30 -16.68
N TYR A 797 46.12 -39.96 -15.89
CA TYR A 797 44.89 -39.47 -16.46
C TYR A 797 45.11 -38.07 -17.04
N ARG A 798 44.54 -37.80 -18.22
CA ARG A 798 44.60 -36.50 -18.88
C ARG A 798 43.68 -35.51 -18.15
N ASP A 799 44.04 -34.19 -18.19
CA ASP A 799 43.24 -33.12 -17.58
C ASP A 799 41.77 -33.12 -18.04
N GLY A 800 41.49 -33.50 -19.28
CA GLY A 800 40.16 -33.64 -19.83
C GLY A 800 39.35 -34.79 -19.19
N GLU A 801 40.02 -35.93 -18.93
CA GLU A 801 39.38 -37.11 -18.33
C GLU A 801 39.07 -36.85 -16.84
N ILE A 802 39.96 -36.19 -16.14
CA ILE A 802 39.80 -35.80 -14.74
C ILE A 802 38.66 -34.76 -14.65
N SER A 803 38.67 -33.76 -15.50
CA SER A 803 37.61 -32.75 -15.57
C SER A 803 36.25 -33.40 -15.85
N HIS A 804 36.19 -34.33 -16.78
CA HIS A 804 34.96 -35.05 -17.13
C HIS A 804 34.43 -35.91 -15.97
N LEU A 805 35.30 -36.51 -15.19
CA LEU A 805 34.91 -37.36 -14.04
C LEU A 805 34.38 -36.51 -12.86
N TYR A 806 35.09 -35.44 -12.50
CA TYR A 806 34.72 -34.59 -11.34
C TYR A 806 33.62 -33.61 -11.66
N ILE A 807 33.73 -32.82 -12.75
CA ILE A 807 32.74 -31.80 -13.10
C ILE A 807 31.38 -32.46 -13.38
N ARG A 808 31.35 -33.59 -14.12
CA ARG A 808 30.10 -34.29 -14.41
C ARG A 808 29.39 -34.82 -13.15
N SER A 809 30.18 -35.26 -12.15
CA SER A 809 29.59 -35.67 -10.86
C SER A 809 29.03 -34.49 -10.09
N ILE A 810 29.72 -33.37 -10.08
CA ILE A 810 29.24 -32.11 -9.47
C ILE A 810 28.02 -31.58 -10.24
N THR A 811 28.04 -31.60 -11.58
CA THR A 811 26.91 -31.20 -12.43
C THR A 811 25.64 -31.97 -12.11
N LEU A 812 25.73 -33.30 -12.00
CA LEU A 812 24.60 -34.14 -11.63
C LEU A 812 24.09 -33.84 -10.22
N CYS A 813 25.00 -33.58 -9.29
CA CYS A 813 24.64 -33.21 -7.94
C CYS A 813 23.94 -31.84 -7.92
N VAL A 814 24.44 -30.83 -8.62
CA VAL A 814 23.84 -29.49 -8.74
C VAL A 814 22.47 -29.58 -9.39
N ALA A 815 22.31 -30.28 -10.51
CA ALA A 815 21.03 -30.47 -11.17
C ALA A 815 20.01 -31.17 -10.25
N ALA A 816 20.42 -32.22 -9.56
CA ALA A 816 19.58 -32.91 -8.59
C ALA A 816 19.23 -31.98 -7.39
N SER A 817 20.18 -31.19 -6.91
CA SER A 817 19.97 -30.26 -5.79
C SER A 817 18.99 -29.16 -6.16
N LEU A 818 19.09 -28.56 -7.35
CA LEU A 818 18.18 -27.52 -7.82
C LEU A 818 16.73 -28.03 -7.86
N VAL A 819 16.50 -29.25 -8.31
CA VAL A 819 15.15 -29.82 -8.39
C VAL A 819 14.65 -30.29 -7.03
N LEU A 820 15.47 -31.03 -6.28
CA LEU A 820 15.07 -31.59 -4.98
C LEU A 820 14.91 -30.55 -3.88
N SER A 821 15.52 -29.39 -4.03
CA SER A 821 15.35 -28.27 -3.07
C SER A 821 14.05 -27.48 -3.25
N LEU A 822 13.39 -27.56 -4.42
CA LEU A 822 12.18 -26.77 -4.72
C LEU A 822 11.08 -26.87 -3.65
N PRO A 823 10.67 -28.08 -3.18
CA PRO A 823 9.62 -28.13 -2.15
C PRO A 823 10.02 -27.45 -0.86
N VAL A 824 11.29 -27.55 -0.46
CA VAL A 824 11.82 -26.88 0.74
C VAL A 824 11.85 -25.38 0.55
N ILE A 825 12.27 -24.91 -0.62
CA ILE A 825 12.36 -23.49 -0.95
C ILE A 825 10.97 -22.87 -0.98
N ILE A 826 9.99 -23.51 -1.63
CA ILE A 826 8.61 -23.03 -1.71
C ILE A 826 8.02 -22.96 -0.30
N GLY A 827 8.15 -24.00 0.52
CA GLY A 827 7.66 -23.96 1.89
C GLY A 827 8.32 -22.88 2.75
N SER A 828 9.64 -22.67 2.58
CA SER A 828 10.35 -21.57 3.27
C SER A 828 9.90 -20.21 2.77
N LEU A 829 9.72 -20.06 1.45
CA LEU A 829 9.24 -18.83 0.82
C LEU A 829 7.86 -18.46 1.35
N THR A 830 6.92 -19.40 1.35
CA THR A 830 5.57 -19.21 1.89
C THR A 830 5.59 -18.79 3.35
N ALA A 831 6.44 -19.44 4.17
CA ALA A 831 6.55 -19.08 5.59
C ALA A 831 7.12 -17.67 5.79
N ILE A 832 8.11 -17.27 4.99
CA ILE A 832 8.74 -15.95 5.05
C ILE A 832 7.74 -14.87 4.63
N PHE A 833 7.07 -15.03 3.48
CA PHE A 833 6.07 -14.08 3.01
C PHE A 833 4.91 -13.93 4.01
N ARG A 834 4.41 -15.04 4.55
CA ARG A 834 3.36 -14.99 5.57
C ARG A 834 3.79 -14.16 6.78
N SER A 835 5.04 -14.29 7.22
CA SER A 835 5.59 -13.49 8.32
C SER A 835 5.72 -12.01 7.95
N MET A 836 6.05 -11.70 6.69
CA MET A 836 6.16 -10.32 6.20
C MET A 836 4.78 -9.66 6.09
N LEU A 837 3.80 -10.38 5.55
CA LEU A 837 2.45 -9.88 5.32
C LEU A 837 1.63 -9.65 6.61
N LEU A 838 2.07 -10.18 7.76
CA LEU A 838 1.43 -9.89 9.04
C LEU A 838 1.43 -8.40 9.39
N ALA A 839 2.41 -7.65 8.93
CA ALA A 839 2.53 -6.21 9.17
C ALA A 839 1.96 -5.34 8.04
N TYR A 840 1.50 -5.94 6.97
CA TYR A 840 0.97 -5.24 5.79
C TYR A 840 -0.56 -5.29 5.80
N ASN A 841 -1.24 -4.23 5.32
CA ASN A 841 -2.69 -4.23 5.16
C ASN A 841 -3.10 -5.18 4.03
N GLY A 842 -4.15 -5.99 4.27
CA GLY A 842 -4.61 -6.98 3.31
C GLY A 842 -3.86 -8.32 3.40
N ASN A 843 -4.22 -9.25 2.54
CA ASN A 843 -3.57 -10.56 2.41
C ASN A 843 -3.27 -10.86 0.94
N ILE A 844 -2.00 -11.08 0.64
CA ILE A 844 -1.53 -11.41 -0.70
C ILE A 844 -1.24 -12.91 -0.76
N GLU A 845 -2.03 -13.68 -1.50
CA GLU A 845 -1.76 -15.09 -1.73
C GLU A 845 -0.49 -15.27 -2.56
N ILE A 846 0.50 -16.00 -2.02
CA ILE A 846 1.74 -16.25 -2.73
C ILE A 846 1.48 -17.20 -3.90
N TYR A 847 1.71 -16.71 -5.09
CA TYR A 847 1.57 -17.47 -6.32
C TYR A 847 2.92 -17.75 -6.97
N VAL A 848 3.31 -19.04 -6.99
CA VAL A 848 4.55 -19.48 -7.64
C VAL A 848 4.19 -20.38 -8.82
N PRO A 849 4.04 -19.84 -10.02
CA PRO A 849 3.69 -20.62 -11.20
C PRO A 849 4.80 -21.57 -11.61
N ALA A 850 4.45 -22.64 -12.30
CA ALA A 850 5.39 -23.65 -12.76
C ALA A 850 6.54 -23.09 -13.61
N TRP A 851 6.30 -22.02 -14.37
CA TRP A 851 7.34 -21.39 -15.17
C TRP A 851 8.40 -20.67 -14.31
N SER A 852 8.01 -20.03 -13.16
CA SER A 852 8.97 -19.42 -12.23
C SER A 852 9.87 -20.47 -11.59
N MET A 853 9.31 -21.63 -11.23
CA MET A 853 10.09 -22.77 -10.75
C MET A 853 11.06 -23.29 -11.83
N ALA A 854 10.59 -23.44 -13.07
CA ALA A 854 11.42 -23.82 -14.19
C ALA A 854 12.51 -22.79 -14.51
N ALA A 855 12.19 -21.50 -14.42
CA ALA A 855 13.14 -20.41 -14.59
C ALA A 855 14.21 -20.43 -13.49
N CYS A 856 13.83 -20.64 -12.23
CA CYS A 856 14.77 -20.76 -11.11
C CYS A 856 15.78 -21.91 -11.35
N VAL A 857 15.30 -23.09 -11.74
CA VAL A 857 16.16 -24.23 -12.07
C VAL A 857 17.02 -23.90 -13.31
N GLY A 858 16.45 -23.32 -14.35
CA GLY A 858 17.13 -22.98 -15.60
C GLY A 858 18.25 -21.94 -15.40
N ILE A 859 17.94 -20.84 -14.72
CA ILE A 859 18.90 -19.78 -14.37
C ILE A 859 19.97 -20.34 -13.43
N GLY A 860 19.58 -21.08 -12.41
CA GLY A 860 20.48 -21.72 -11.47
C GLY A 860 21.45 -22.67 -12.18
N PHE A 861 20.98 -23.46 -13.13
CA PHE A 861 21.82 -24.39 -13.90
C PHE A 861 22.71 -23.64 -14.92
N ALA A 862 22.20 -22.62 -15.60
CA ALA A 862 22.98 -21.78 -16.50
C ALA A 862 24.12 -21.06 -15.77
N THR A 863 23.83 -20.50 -14.60
CA THR A 863 24.81 -19.87 -13.72
C THR A 863 25.89 -20.86 -13.29
N TYR A 864 25.49 -22.09 -12.91
CA TYR A 864 26.41 -23.15 -12.61
C TYR A 864 27.31 -23.50 -13.82
N LEU A 865 26.78 -23.54 -15.03
CA LEU A 865 27.58 -23.82 -16.24
C LEU A 865 28.67 -22.76 -16.45
N VAL A 866 28.35 -21.50 -16.24
CA VAL A 866 29.34 -20.39 -16.29
C VAL A 866 30.43 -20.62 -15.25
N VAL A 867 30.07 -20.97 -14.03
CA VAL A 867 30.99 -21.25 -12.94
C VAL A 867 31.84 -22.48 -13.24
N ALA A 868 31.24 -23.56 -13.80
CA ALA A 868 31.94 -24.79 -14.17
C ALA A 868 33.00 -24.52 -15.25
N LEU A 869 32.72 -23.67 -16.24
CA LEU A 869 33.69 -23.23 -17.25
C LEU A 869 34.88 -22.47 -16.64
N LEU A 870 34.65 -21.63 -15.65
CA LEU A 870 35.71 -20.93 -14.90
C LEU A 870 36.58 -21.92 -14.12
N HIS A 871 35.94 -22.92 -13.51
CA HIS A 871 36.65 -23.95 -12.72
C HIS A 871 37.40 -24.97 -13.57
N MET A 872 37.01 -25.27 -14.82
CA MET A 872 37.81 -26.10 -15.72
C MET A 872 39.20 -25.53 -15.91
N ARG A 873 39.38 -24.21 -15.93
CA ARG A 873 40.67 -23.54 -15.99
C ARG A 873 41.47 -23.75 -14.69
N SER A 874 40.79 -23.79 -13.54
CA SER A 874 41.42 -23.99 -12.23
C SER A 874 41.93 -25.40 -12.07
N ILE A 875 41.18 -26.45 -12.50
CA ILE A 875 41.60 -27.88 -12.46
C ILE A 875 42.87 -28.13 -13.26
N LYS A 876 43.02 -27.47 -14.43
CA LYS A 876 44.24 -27.54 -15.25
C LYS A 876 45.45 -27.00 -14.51
N ARG A 877 45.33 -26.07 -13.62
CA ARG A 877 46.41 -25.44 -12.84
C ARG A 877 46.83 -26.21 -11.59
N VAL A 878 46.09 -27.27 -11.16
CA VAL A 878 46.49 -28.09 -10.03
C VAL A 878 47.80 -28.80 -10.36
N SER A 879 48.88 -28.54 -9.56
CA SER A 879 50.21 -29.04 -9.84
C SER A 879 50.41 -30.50 -9.42
N LEU A 880 51.21 -31.27 -10.18
CA LEU A 880 51.66 -32.64 -9.84
C LEU A 880 52.50 -32.66 -8.53
N SER A 881 53.18 -31.57 -8.22
CA SER A 881 54.05 -31.47 -7.05
C SER A 881 53.33 -31.49 -5.72
N GLU A 882 52.01 -31.23 -5.69
CA GLU A 882 51.21 -31.32 -4.46
C GLU A 882 50.98 -32.76 -4.00
N ALA A 883 50.88 -33.71 -4.95
CA ALA A 883 50.78 -35.13 -4.67
C ALA A 883 52.13 -35.73 -4.12
N LEU A 884 53.24 -35.20 -4.57
CA LEU A 884 54.58 -35.70 -4.21
C LEU A 884 55.08 -35.12 -2.89
N LYS A 885 54.67 -33.94 -2.49
CA LYS A 885 55.05 -33.30 -1.22
C LYS A 885 54.50 -33.97 0.06
N VAL A 886 53.63 -34.94 -0.07
CA VAL A 886 53.00 -35.63 1.07
C VAL A 886 53.65 -37.02 1.32
N GLN A 887 54.60 -37.49 0.52
CA GLN A 887 55.30 -38.74 0.70
C GLN A 887 56.72 -38.60 1.30
N GLU A 888 57.21 -37.40 1.46
CA GLU A 888 58.34 -37.07 2.31
C GLU A 888 57.81 -36.43 3.64
#